data_6cbaf38c17da4cf5a1a6047c69f8c426
#
_entry.id   6cbaf38c17da4cf5a1a6047c69f8c426
#
_cell.length_a   1.000
_cell.length_b   1.000
_cell.length_c   1.000
_cell.angle_alpha   90.00
_cell.angle_beta   90.00
_cell.angle_gamma   90.00
#
_symmetry.space_group_name_H-M   'P 1'
#
loop_
_entity.id
_entity.type
_entity.pdbx_description
1 polymer ?
#
loop_
_entity_poly.entity_id
_entity_poly.type
_entity_poly.pdbx_seq_one_letter_code
_entity_poly.pdbx_strand_id
1 'polypeptide(L)'
;MRRFLFILLTCLAMTTSVVAVNRVHGYVRAENGDLMPYVDVSIPAENWYTLTDTLGGYEVLTDKDSVWVEFSHVGYKTERKFFTFSDKKRSDRRMDLFLREDTQNLADVNVQGGRLQHTMSQALDITKLEVMPTASVGGIESLVKTFQGVSSNNELSTQYSVRGGSYDENSVYVNGIEVYRPYLVRTGEQEGLSFVNPDLAGNVQFSAGGFDAKYGDKLSSVLEITYRKPYRFEAGVGGSFMGATAYIGSSNEKYSQIHGFRYKNASWLLGTLQTSGEYDPNFLDYQTYITYKPHEKVELAFLANLSQNTYNFKPQTRSTIFGTMGDLQNFTVYFSGKEQDRFRTAFGALSAVYKPTDRWKLGLTVSAFYTDERISYDIEGEYWLNKVYSVDGMMGEQTGVGNYYEHARNQMNSLVIKAAHDGSVKLTENNTLSWGVDFTQEMVDETIGEWEMRDSSGYSVPYQSTNPSLYYSLQSSNHLNEYRIRGYVQDEYRWHLRKGGIMSFNAGVRFNYWSFNNEVTVSPRLVIAYFPDIKPDIRFRFATGLYYQSPGYKEIKDTVTIDGQLTTYLNKDIKSQRSLQFIAGMDYYYNFLRHPFKLSVEVYYKHLNNINPYAVDNMKITYMGRNDAHGYAAGLDVKLFGEMVPGVDSWLGFSLMRTMESVIGTDNKYVPRPTDQLYNVSLFFQDYIPGLPQYRVHVLFNWAQGLPVRAPGAMQSSSNLRTPDYRRVDLGISRVFEKGKDPWMGRGFFKPFRQILVAFEVLNLFGFNNVNSYYWVSTIASDAQYAVPNYLTGRQFNLKLQFKF
;
A
#
# COMPACT_ATOMS: atom_id res chain seq x y z
N MET A 1 7.86 19.07 -27.91
CA MET A 1 8.34 20.00 -26.89
C MET A 1 7.83 21.43 -27.01
N ARG A 2 7.99 22.20 -28.11
CA ARG A 2 7.48 23.58 -28.23
C ARG A 2 5.96 23.73 -28.07
N ARG A 3 5.12 22.83 -28.58
CA ARG A 3 3.66 22.89 -28.42
C ARG A 3 3.19 22.51 -27.02
N PHE A 4 3.93 21.69 -26.29
CA PHE A 4 3.64 21.32 -24.89
C PHE A 4 3.96 22.47 -23.93
N LEU A 5 5.05 23.19 -24.21
CA LEU A 5 5.44 24.39 -23.46
C LEU A 5 4.42 25.52 -23.63
N PHE A 6 3.79 25.63 -24.80
CA PHE A 6 2.79 26.66 -25.10
C PHE A 6 1.46 26.38 -24.38
N ILE A 7 1.06 25.11 -24.23
CA ILE A 7 -0.15 24.71 -23.45
C ILE A 7 0.12 24.93 -21.95
N LEU A 8 1.32 24.64 -21.47
CA LEU A 8 1.71 24.90 -20.08
C LEU A 8 1.74 26.42 -19.77
N LEU A 9 2.21 27.24 -20.71
CA LEU A 9 2.24 28.70 -20.58
C LEU A 9 0.85 29.34 -20.69
N THR A 10 -0.06 28.79 -21.48
CA THR A 10 -1.47 29.26 -21.56
C THR A 10 -2.27 28.90 -20.32
N CYS A 11 -2.02 27.77 -19.68
CA CYS A 11 -2.58 27.45 -18.36
C CYS A 11 -2.03 28.37 -17.24
N LEU A 12 -0.79 28.87 -17.36
CA LEU A 12 -0.19 29.81 -16.40
C LEU A 12 -0.76 31.25 -16.52
N ALA A 13 -1.44 31.57 -17.62
CA ALA A 13 -1.94 32.92 -17.89
C ALA A 13 -3.33 33.22 -17.32
N MET A 14 -4.00 32.24 -16.70
CA MET A 14 -5.24 32.51 -15.97
C MET A 14 -4.92 33.06 -14.58
N THR A 15 -4.67 34.34 -14.49
CA THR A 15 -4.51 35.07 -13.21
C THR A 15 -5.83 35.15 -12.49
N THR A 16 -6.10 34.20 -11.60
CA THR A 16 -7.15 34.34 -10.58
C THR A 16 -6.61 35.18 -9.43
N SER A 17 -7.40 36.12 -8.95
CA SER A 17 -7.10 36.93 -7.78
C SER A 17 -6.75 36.03 -6.58
N VAL A 18 -5.53 36.13 -6.11
CA VAL A 18 -5.07 35.36 -4.93
C VAL A 18 -5.61 36.02 -3.68
N VAL A 19 -6.57 35.40 -3.05
CA VAL A 19 -7.14 35.82 -1.77
C VAL A 19 -6.20 35.35 -0.64
N ALA A 20 -5.97 36.19 0.36
CA ALA A 20 -5.19 35.87 1.54
C ALA A 20 -5.93 34.81 2.37
N VAL A 21 -5.23 33.79 2.88
CA VAL A 21 -5.83 32.70 3.66
C VAL A 21 -5.57 32.93 5.15
N ASN A 22 -6.63 32.93 5.95
CA ASN A 22 -6.60 32.96 7.40
C ASN A 22 -6.53 31.53 7.92
N ARG A 23 -5.84 31.28 9.03
CA ARG A 23 -5.64 29.98 9.66
C ARG A 23 -6.19 29.95 11.07
N VAL A 24 -6.97 28.96 11.39
CA VAL A 24 -7.37 28.61 12.76
C VAL A 24 -6.88 27.19 13.03
N HIS A 25 -6.18 26.96 14.12
CA HIS A 25 -5.71 25.65 14.51
C HIS A 25 -5.77 25.48 16.03
N GLY A 26 -5.77 24.26 16.50
CA GLY A 26 -5.80 23.95 17.93
C GLY A 26 -6.15 22.50 18.18
N TYR A 27 -6.53 22.22 19.40
CA TYR A 27 -6.96 20.89 19.82
C TYR A 27 -8.42 20.90 20.25
N VAL A 28 -9.16 19.84 19.88
CA VAL A 28 -10.49 19.59 20.41
C VAL A 28 -10.36 18.66 21.60
N ARG A 29 -10.98 19.03 22.71
CA ARG A 29 -10.99 18.30 23.98
C ARG A 29 -12.41 18.03 24.42
N ALA A 30 -12.61 16.94 25.15
CA ALA A 30 -13.83 16.73 25.92
C ALA A 30 -13.83 17.63 27.17
N GLU A 31 -14.99 17.82 27.81
CA GLU A 31 -15.14 18.64 29.03
C GLU A 31 -14.23 18.18 30.19
N ASN A 32 -13.90 16.90 30.22
CA ASN A 32 -12.97 16.28 31.18
C ASN A 32 -11.47 16.54 30.84
N GLY A 33 -11.17 17.25 29.74
CA GLY A 33 -9.82 17.61 29.27
C GLY A 33 -9.16 16.64 28.34
N ASP A 34 -9.80 15.49 28.06
CA ASP A 34 -9.25 14.48 27.16
C ASP A 34 -9.26 14.96 25.69
N LEU A 35 -8.22 14.65 24.93
CA LEU A 35 -8.11 14.97 23.51
C LEU A 35 -9.11 14.15 22.69
N MET A 36 -9.79 14.79 21.74
CA MET A 36 -10.84 14.16 20.95
C MET A 36 -10.37 13.96 19.50
N PRO A 37 -9.97 12.75 19.13
CA PRO A 37 -9.66 12.42 17.74
C PRO A 37 -10.95 12.33 16.91
N TYR A 38 -10.81 12.60 15.61
CA TYR A 38 -11.84 12.43 14.60
C TYR A 38 -13.13 13.24 14.85
N VAL A 39 -13.00 14.39 15.49
CA VAL A 39 -14.08 15.38 15.57
C VAL A 39 -14.26 15.99 14.18
N ASP A 40 -15.48 16.04 13.69
CA ASP A 40 -15.82 16.78 12.49
C ASP A 40 -15.62 18.26 12.70
N VAL A 41 -14.78 18.87 11.88
CA VAL A 41 -14.55 20.30 11.83
C VAL A 41 -14.98 20.78 10.47
N SER A 42 -16.03 21.58 10.41
CA SER A 42 -16.61 22.02 9.14
C SER A 42 -16.89 23.51 9.10
N ILE A 43 -16.90 24.05 7.88
CA ILE A 43 -17.40 25.38 7.57
C ILE A 43 -18.64 25.18 6.68
N PRO A 44 -19.84 25.13 7.25
CA PRO A 44 -21.05 24.81 6.48
C PRO A 44 -21.30 25.77 5.31
N ALA A 45 -20.99 27.05 5.50
CA ALA A 45 -21.16 28.10 4.47
C ALA A 45 -20.21 27.91 3.27
N GLU A 46 -19.10 27.18 3.43
CA GLU A 46 -18.10 26.92 2.41
C GLU A 46 -18.14 25.45 1.94
N ASN A 47 -19.02 24.63 2.51
CA ASN A 47 -19.07 23.19 2.29
C ASN A 47 -17.69 22.50 2.49
N TRP A 48 -16.89 23.05 3.42
CA TRP A 48 -15.57 22.58 3.77
C TRP A 48 -15.63 21.76 5.06
N TYR A 49 -14.88 20.67 5.12
CA TYR A 49 -14.75 19.86 6.34
C TYR A 49 -13.38 19.20 6.43
N THR A 50 -12.98 18.93 7.65
CA THR A 50 -11.82 18.12 8.02
C THR A 50 -12.14 17.33 9.27
N LEU A 51 -11.27 16.38 9.65
CA LEU A 51 -11.33 15.68 10.93
C LEU A 51 -10.18 16.15 11.79
N THR A 52 -10.39 16.14 13.12
CA THR A 52 -9.24 16.22 14.01
C THR A 52 -8.37 14.97 13.82
N ASP A 53 -7.07 15.15 13.95
CA ASP A 53 -6.10 14.05 13.90
C ASP A 53 -6.27 13.07 15.09
N THR A 54 -5.42 12.04 15.16
CA THR A 54 -5.46 11.03 16.22
C THR A 54 -5.25 11.60 17.64
N LEU A 55 -4.81 12.83 17.74
CA LEU A 55 -4.56 13.56 18.99
C LEU A 55 -5.51 14.73 19.19
N GLY A 56 -6.59 14.82 18.39
CA GLY A 56 -7.56 15.88 18.51
C GLY A 56 -7.13 17.22 17.89
N GLY A 57 -6.00 17.28 17.19
CA GLY A 57 -5.51 18.46 16.50
C GLY A 57 -6.34 18.79 15.24
N TYR A 58 -6.62 20.07 15.00
CA TYR A 58 -7.32 20.53 13.79
C TYR A 58 -6.66 21.74 13.19
N GLU A 59 -6.86 21.91 11.88
CA GLU A 59 -6.45 23.09 11.11
C GLU A 59 -7.55 23.47 10.13
N VAL A 60 -8.00 24.71 10.20
CA VAL A 60 -8.98 25.31 9.30
C VAL A 60 -8.33 26.46 8.56
N LEU A 61 -8.46 26.47 7.25
CA LEU A 61 -7.96 27.50 6.36
C LEU A 61 -9.13 28.14 5.62
N THR A 62 -9.26 29.47 5.67
CA THR A 62 -10.30 30.21 4.96
C THR A 62 -9.76 31.50 4.36
N ASP A 63 -10.34 31.90 3.25
CA ASP A 63 -10.05 33.19 2.59
C ASP A 63 -11.01 34.31 3.02
N LYS A 64 -11.98 34.01 3.87
CA LYS A 64 -13.00 34.96 4.36
C LYS A 64 -12.48 35.77 5.52
N ASP A 65 -12.94 37.03 5.63
CA ASP A 65 -12.67 37.90 6.78
C ASP A 65 -13.42 37.47 8.04
N SER A 66 -14.40 36.57 7.89
CA SER A 66 -15.10 35.95 9.00
C SER A 66 -15.69 34.60 8.60
N VAL A 67 -15.70 33.66 9.53
CA VAL A 67 -16.18 32.30 9.28
C VAL A 67 -16.79 31.67 10.54
N TRP A 68 -17.88 30.93 10.35
CA TRP A 68 -18.41 30.03 11.36
C TRP A 68 -17.76 28.64 11.14
N VAL A 69 -17.08 28.16 12.14
CA VAL A 69 -16.54 26.80 12.20
C VAL A 69 -17.39 25.98 13.15
N GLU A 70 -17.84 24.85 12.68
CA GLU A 70 -18.67 23.91 13.45
C GLU A 70 -17.83 22.68 13.79
N PHE A 71 -17.90 22.29 15.06
CA PHE A 71 -17.22 21.13 15.63
C PHE A 71 -18.28 20.16 16.10
N SER A 72 -18.34 18.96 15.53
CA SER A 72 -19.32 17.95 15.89
C SER A 72 -18.65 16.59 16.14
N HIS A 73 -19.14 15.88 17.14
CA HIS A 73 -18.71 14.55 17.48
C HIS A 73 -19.85 13.77 18.11
N VAL A 74 -19.93 12.45 17.83
CA VAL A 74 -20.99 11.59 18.36
C VAL A 74 -20.97 11.59 19.89
N GLY A 75 -22.13 11.88 20.49
CA GLY A 75 -22.27 11.98 21.95
C GLY A 75 -21.91 13.32 22.56
N TYR A 76 -21.57 14.31 21.74
CA TYR A 76 -21.24 15.66 22.19
C TYR A 76 -22.12 16.72 21.51
N LYS A 77 -22.37 17.82 22.21
CA LYS A 77 -23.05 18.98 21.64
C LYS A 77 -22.20 19.60 20.57
N THR A 78 -22.80 19.81 19.39
CA THR A 78 -22.16 20.53 18.31
C THR A 78 -21.86 21.96 18.74
N GLU A 79 -20.60 22.34 18.74
CA GLU A 79 -20.13 23.67 19.07
C GLU A 79 -19.84 24.47 17.81
N ARG A 80 -20.38 25.71 17.74
CA ARG A 80 -20.13 26.65 16.65
C ARG A 80 -19.33 27.83 17.19
N LYS A 81 -18.23 28.14 16.53
CA LYS A 81 -17.38 29.28 16.86
C LYS A 81 -17.25 30.21 15.69
N PHE A 82 -17.47 31.50 15.97
CA PHE A 82 -17.32 32.54 14.99
C PHE A 82 -15.92 33.13 15.07
N PHE A 83 -15.20 33.13 13.96
CA PHE A 83 -13.89 33.75 13.84
C PHE A 83 -13.98 34.95 12.92
N THR A 84 -13.44 36.07 13.39
CA THR A 84 -13.26 37.31 12.61
C THR A 84 -11.79 37.58 12.45
N PHE A 85 -11.39 37.91 11.25
CA PHE A 85 -10.01 38.19 10.87
C PHE A 85 -9.94 39.66 10.46
N SER A 86 -9.78 40.57 11.44
CA SER A 86 -9.97 42.02 11.28
C SER A 86 -8.76 42.76 10.74
N ASP A 87 -7.67 42.10 10.41
CA ASP A 87 -6.47 42.70 9.84
C ASP A 87 -6.21 42.19 8.42
N LYS A 88 -5.95 43.10 7.48
CA LYS A 88 -5.48 42.81 6.12
C LYS A 88 -4.15 42.03 6.08
N LYS A 89 -3.54 41.77 7.21
CA LYS A 89 -2.45 40.81 7.41
C LYS A 89 -3.04 39.55 7.98
N ARG A 90 -2.74 38.41 7.35
CA ARG A 90 -3.13 37.04 7.77
C ARG A 90 -3.08 36.88 9.26
N SER A 91 -4.13 36.34 9.83
CA SER A 91 -4.14 35.95 11.22
C SER A 91 -4.02 34.42 11.35
N ASP A 92 -3.03 34.02 12.11
CA ASP A 92 -2.86 32.66 12.61
C ASP A 92 -3.43 32.67 14.04
N ARG A 93 -4.54 31.93 14.26
CA ARG A 93 -5.20 31.86 15.55
C ARG A 93 -5.16 30.44 16.07
N ARG A 94 -4.55 30.25 17.22
CA ARG A 94 -4.67 29.01 17.98
C ARG A 94 -5.88 29.11 18.91
N MET A 95 -6.74 28.10 18.87
CA MET A 95 -7.86 27.96 19.76
C MET A 95 -8.06 26.48 20.10
N ASP A 96 -7.92 26.17 21.39
CA ASP A 96 -8.30 24.88 21.93
C ASP A 96 -9.79 24.92 22.30
N LEU A 97 -10.55 23.93 21.85
CA LEU A 97 -12.00 23.84 22.01
C LEU A 97 -12.36 22.70 22.94
N PHE A 98 -13.35 22.93 23.78
CA PHE A 98 -13.94 21.90 24.64
C PHE A 98 -15.35 21.57 24.14
N LEU A 99 -15.59 20.29 23.81
CA LEU A 99 -16.92 19.79 23.50
C LEU A 99 -17.57 19.25 24.77
N ARG A 100 -18.84 19.62 24.96
CA ARG A 100 -19.65 19.15 26.07
C ARG A 100 -20.44 17.92 25.66
N GLU A 101 -20.54 16.94 26.57
CA GLU A 101 -21.37 15.78 26.32
C GLU A 101 -22.85 16.18 26.14
N ASP A 102 -23.48 15.61 25.12
CA ASP A 102 -24.92 15.79 24.87
C ASP A 102 -25.71 14.59 25.38
N THR A 103 -26.25 14.75 26.59
CA THR A 103 -27.09 13.72 27.23
C THR A 103 -28.53 13.70 26.69
N GLN A 104 -28.92 14.64 25.80
CA GLN A 104 -30.32 14.78 25.37
C GLN A 104 -30.59 14.72 23.86
N ASN A 105 -29.61 14.89 22.99
CA ASN A 105 -29.84 14.87 21.53
C ASN A 105 -28.80 14.03 20.78
N LEU A 106 -29.22 12.82 20.44
CA LEU A 106 -28.51 11.94 19.48
C LEU A 106 -28.97 12.15 18.03
N ALA A 107 -29.64 13.24 17.73
CA ALA A 107 -30.15 13.56 16.40
C ALA A 107 -29.25 14.60 15.71
N ASP A 108 -28.87 14.32 14.50
CA ASP A 108 -28.03 15.07 13.55
C ASP A 108 -26.53 14.82 13.63
N VAL A 109 -26.12 13.61 13.32
CA VAL A 109 -24.76 13.33 12.91
C VAL A 109 -24.72 13.12 11.41
N ASN A 110 -24.10 14.06 10.73
CA ASN A 110 -23.76 13.91 9.30
C ASN A 110 -22.77 12.74 9.16
N VAL A 111 -23.16 11.71 8.43
CA VAL A 111 -22.59 10.33 8.45
C VAL A 111 -21.16 10.22 7.88
N GLN A 112 -20.40 11.28 7.75
CA GLN A 112 -19.06 11.23 7.12
C GLN A 112 -17.85 11.36 8.06
N GLY A 113 -18.01 11.77 9.27
CA GLY A 113 -16.82 12.07 10.11
C GLY A 113 -16.93 11.44 11.48
N GLY A 114 -17.17 11.11 12.32
CA GLY A 114 -17.20 10.82 13.75
C GLY A 114 -17.68 9.40 14.12
N ARG A 115 -17.36 8.41 13.34
CA ARG A 115 -17.47 7.03 13.85
C ARG A 115 -16.45 6.85 14.95
N LEU A 116 -16.91 6.73 16.20
CA LEU A 116 -16.16 5.96 17.19
C LEU A 116 -15.60 4.76 16.44
N GLN A 117 -14.30 4.50 16.45
CA GLN A 117 -13.72 3.41 15.70
C GLN A 117 -14.27 2.07 16.22
N HIS A 118 -15.46 1.70 15.74
CA HIS A 118 -16.14 0.44 16.06
C HIS A 118 -15.53 -0.73 15.29
N THR A 119 -14.53 -0.45 14.44
CA THR A 119 -13.86 -1.41 13.58
C THR A 119 -12.39 -1.53 13.96
N MET A 120 -11.71 -2.54 13.45
CA MET A 120 -10.24 -2.69 13.58
C MET A 120 -9.47 -1.76 12.63
N SER A 121 -10.16 -0.91 11.87
CA SER A 121 -9.58 0.02 10.92
C SER A 121 -8.88 1.19 11.62
N GLN A 122 -7.73 1.61 11.11
CA GLN A 122 -6.96 2.77 11.58
C GLN A 122 -6.83 3.79 10.45
N ALA A 123 -7.07 5.06 10.76
CA ALA A 123 -6.85 6.14 9.80
C ALA A 123 -5.35 6.43 9.63
N LEU A 124 -4.95 6.74 8.39
CA LEU A 124 -3.59 7.14 8.05
C LEU A 124 -3.58 8.61 7.64
N ASP A 125 -2.65 9.36 8.24
CA ASP A 125 -2.40 10.76 7.86
C ASP A 125 -1.55 10.83 6.58
N ILE A 126 -2.20 11.04 5.45
CA ILE A 126 -1.55 11.13 4.14
C ILE A 126 -0.64 12.35 3.98
N THR A 127 -0.82 13.39 4.81
CA THR A 127 0.03 14.60 4.73
C THR A 127 1.49 14.28 5.06
N LYS A 128 1.74 13.22 5.82
CA LYS A 128 3.10 12.76 6.14
C LYS A 128 3.85 12.25 4.91
N LEU A 129 3.17 11.79 3.85
CA LEU A 129 3.81 11.36 2.61
C LEU A 129 4.58 12.49 1.91
N GLU A 130 4.17 13.73 2.09
CA GLU A 130 4.84 14.89 1.47
C GLU A 130 6.28 15.04 1.98
N VAL A 131 6.50 14.70 3.26
CA VAL A 131 7.78 14.92 3.97
C VAL A 131 8.53 13.64 4.29
N MET A 132 7.89 12.48 4.20
CA MET A 132 8.51 11.20 4.49
C MET A 132 9.55 10.85 3.42
N PRO A 133 10.82 10.58 3.79
CA PRO A 133 11.84 10.14 2.85
C PRO A 133 11.52 8.71 2.40
N THR A 134 11.27 8.52 1.11
CA THR A 134 10.93 7.19 0.56
C THR A 134 11.58 6.96 -0.80
N ALA A 135 12.00 5.73 -1.06
CA ALA A 135 12.51 5.30 -2.36
C ALA A 135 11.40 5.16 -3.41
N SER A 136 10.13 5.09 -3.00
CA SER A 136 9.01 5.09 -3.93
C SER A 136 8.50 6.51 -4.16
N VAL A 137 8.04 6.81 -5.38
CA VAL A 137 7.42 8.11 -5.66
C VAL A 137 6.07 8.17 -4.95
N GLY A 138 6.09 8.54 -3.65
CA GLY A 138 4.93 8.97 -2.88
C GLY A 138 3.72 8.02 -2.86
N GLY A 139 3.91 6.70 -2.88
CA GLY A 139 2.79 5.75 -2.76
C GLY A 139 2.23 5.69 -1.34
N ILE A 140 0.92 5.55 -1.19
CA ILE A 140 0.25 5.35 0.12
C ILE A 140 0.79 4.10 0.81
N GLU A 141 1.18 3.09 0.04
CA GLU A 141 1.77 1.85 0.55
C GLU A 141 3.07 2.10 1.34
N SER A 142 3.83 3.15 1.03
CA SER A 142 5.02 3.51 1.81
C SER A 142 4.65 3.90 3.25
N LEU A 143 3.52 4.58 3.43
CA LEU A 143 2.99 4.89 4.76
C LEU A 143 2.44 3.64 5.45
N VAL A 144 1.73 2.76 4.72
CA VAL A 144 1.22 1.48 5.24
C VAL A 144 2.37 0.61 5.75
N LYS A 145 3.53 0.56 5.08
CA LYS A 145 4.71 -0.20 5.49
C LYS A 145 5.32 0.26 6.84
N THR A 146 4.98 1.45 7.31
CA THR A 146 5.41 1.94 8.64
C THR A 146 4.48 1.51 9.77
N PHE A 147 3.37 0.79 9.46
CA PHE A 147 2.43 0.33 10.46
C PHE A 147 2.85 -1.00 11.08
N GLN A 148 2.44 -1.19 12.33
CA GLN A 148 2.63 -2.46 13.02
C GLN A 148 1.88 -3.58 12.30
N GLY A 149 2.46 -4.79 12.32
CA GLY A 149 1.93 -5.95 11.62
C GLY A 149 2.13 -5.95 10.10
N VAL A 150 2.73 -4.90 9.55
CA VAL A 150 3.06 -4.79 8.13
C VAL A 150 4.55 -4.96 7.93
N SER A 151 4.94 -5.78 6.97
CA SER A 151 6.34 -6.02 6.62
C SER A 151 6.59 -5.93 5.12
N SER A 152 7.78 -5.47 4.77
CA SER A 152 8.28 -5.46 3.40
C SER A 152 9.80 -5.34 3.42
N ASN A 153 10.49 -6.29 2.82
CA ASN A 153 11.96 -6.29 2.69
C ASN A 153 12.44 -5.76 1.34
N ASN A 154 11.56 -5.08 0.61
CA ASN A 154 11.89 -4.52 -0.69
C ASN A 154 11.32 -3.09 -0.80
N GLU A 155 12.22 -2.11 -0.87
CA GLU A 155 11.85 -0.70 -1.02
C GLU A 155 11.37 -0.34 -2.43
N LEU A 156 11.71 -1.14 -3.43
CA LEU A 156 11.30 -0.92 -4.82
C LEU A 156 9.86 -1.36 -5.08
N SER A 157 9.35 -2.33 -4.30
CA SER A 157 8.00 -2.88 -4.46
C SER A 157 6.96 -2.04 -3.73
N THR A 158 5.76 -1.94 -4.29
CA THR A 158 4.56 -1.42 -3.61
C THR A 158 3.86 -2.48 -2.77
N GLN A 159 4.27 -3.75 -2.91
CA GLN A 159 3.69 -4.88 -2.18
C GLN A 159 4.14 -4.89 -0.72
N TYR A 160 3.28 -5.40 0.14
CA TYR A 160 3.53 -5.58 1.56
C TYR A 160 2.82 -6.83 2.09
N SER A 161 3.40 -7.44 3.10
CA SER A 161 2.82 -8.57 3.85
C SER A 161 2.16 -8.04 5.12
N VAL A 162 1.03 -8.62 5.51
CA VAL A 162 0.33 -8.25 6.75
C VAL A 162 0.09 -9.48 7.60
N ARG A 163 0.70 -9.46 8.80
CA ARG A 163 0.55 -10.55 9.77
C ARG A 163 0.79 -11.93 9.17
N GLY A 164 1.89 -12.05 8.42
CA GLY A 164 2.34 -13.30 7.80
C GLY A 164 1.54 -13.77 6.60
N GLY A 165 0.62 -12.97 6.07
CA GLY A 165 -0.06 -13.27 4.82
C GLY A 165 0.81 -13.02 3.60
N SER A 166 0.46 -13.62 2.46
CA SER A 166 1.10 -13.30 1.19
C SER A 166 0.72 -11.90 0.70
N TYR A 167 1.45 -11.38 -0.27
CA TYR A 167 1.15 -10.09 -0.88
C TYR A 167 -0.23 -10.03 -1.54
N ASP A 168 -0.71 -11.17 -2.05
CA ASP A 168 -2.02 -11.30 -2.71
C ASP A 168 -3.19 -11.42 -1.73
N GLU A 169 -2.92 -11.54 -0.42
CA GLU A 169 -3.95 -11.55 0.64
C GLU A 169 -4.43 -10.16 1.06
N ASN A 170 -3.98 -9.09 0.40
CA ASN A 170 -4.33 -7.72 0.70
C ASN A 170 -5.27 -7.14 -0.37
N SER A 171 -6.26 -6.36 0.03
CA SER A 171 -7.15 -5.64 -0.87
C SER A 171 -6.97 -4.13 -0.77
N VAL A 172 -7.19 -3.47 -1.91
CA VAL A 172 -7.20 -2.01 -2.01
C VAL A 172 -8.54 -1.60 -2.60
N TYR A 173 -9.20 -0.66 -1.93
CA TYR A 173 -10.45 -0.05 -2.39
C TYR A 173 -10.26 1.44 -2.58
N VAL A 174 -10.79 1.97 -3.68
CA VAL A 174 -10.88 3.41 -3.94
C VAL A 174 -12.35 3.79 -4.09
N ASN A 175 -12.84 4.65 -3.19
CA ASN A 175 -14.27 5.02 -3.12
C ASN A 175 -15.21 3.80 -3.06
N GLY A 176 -14.82 2.74 -2.33
CA GLY A 176 -15.58 1.49 -2.21
C GLY A 176 -15.44 0.53 -3.40
N ILE A 177 -14.64 0.86 -4.41
CA ILE A 177 -14.42 0.04 -5.61
C ILE A 177 -13.10 -0.69 -5.45
N GLU A 178 -13.13 -2.02 -5.57
CA GLU A 178 -11.93 -2.88 -5.51
C GLU A 178 -11.02 -2.62 -6.71
N VAL A 179 -9.73 -2.53 -6.46
CA VAL A 179 -8.69 -2.28 -7.47
C VAL A 179 -7.92 -3.57 -7.73
N TYR A 180 -7.76 -3.91 -8.99
CA TYR A 180 -6.98 -5.05 -9.44
C TYR A 180 -5.55 -4.62 -9.80
N ARG A 181 -4.59 -5.51 -9.57
CA ARG A 181 -3.16 -5.26 -9.90
C ARG A 181 -2.76 -6.06 -11.14
N PRO A 182 -1.70 -5.63 -11.86
CA PRO A 182 -1.13 -6.43 -12.95
C PRO A 182 -0.71 -7.81 -12.48
N TYR A 183 -0.94 -8.83 -13.30
CA TYR A 183 -0.72 -10.24 -12.97
C TYR A 183 0.67 -10.75 -13.36
N LEU A 184 1.28 -10.22 -14.44
CA LEU A 184 2.57 -10.71 -14.94
C LEU A 184 3.77 -10.04 -14.28
N VAL A 185 3.59 -9.00 -13.47
CA VAL A 185 4.70 -8.33 -12.76
C VAL A 185 5.44 -9.34 -11.88
N ARG A 186 6.75 -9.48 -12.11
CA ARG A 186 7.62 -10.46 -11.43
C ARG A 186 8.43 -9.85 -10.29
N THR A 187 8.91 -8.62 -10.48
CA THR A 187 9.87 -7.97 -9.59
C THR A 187 9.41 -6.56 -9.21
N GLY A 188 9.93 -6.03 -8.10
CA GLY A 188 9.67 -4.64 -7.70
C GLY A 188 10.21 -3.61 -8.69
N GLU A 189 11.20 -3.95 -9.49
CA GLU A 189 11.75 -3.06 -10.52
C GLU A 189 10.77 -2.85 -11.70
N GLN A 190 9.97 -3.86 -12.03
CA GLN A 190 8.92 -3.81 -13.06
C GLN A 190 7.63 -3.18 -12.54
N GLU A 191 7.45 -3.10 -11.22
CA GLU A 191 6.29 -2.46 -10.63
C GLU A 191 6.26 -0.98 -10.99
N GLY A 192 5.14 -0.55 -11.56
CA GLY A 192 4.88 0.83 -11.85
C GLY A 192 4.54 1.65 -10.62
N LEU A 193 3.74 2.67 -10.84
CA LEU A 193 3.11 3.43 -9.77
C LEU A 193 2.04 2.57 -9.09
N SER A 194 1.89 2.75 -7.76
CA SER A 194 0.67 2.32 -7.08
C SER A 194 -0.56 2.85 -7.81
N PHE A 195 -1.64 2.09 -7.86
CA PHE A 195 -2.90 2.56 -8.46
C PHE A 195 -3.33 3.88 -7.84
N VAL A 196 -3.22 4.02 -6.53
CA VAL A 196 -3.70 5.20 -5.82
C VAL A 196 -2.78 6.39 -6.04
N ASN A 197 -3.36 7.50 -6.49
CA ASN A 197 -2.66 8.77 -6.53
C ASN A 197 -2.82 9.50 -5.18
N PRO A 198 -1.74 9.70 -4.40
CA PRO A 198 -1.81 10.39 -3.10
C PRO A 198 -2.34 11.81 -3.17
N ASP A 199 -2.08 12.53 -4.27
CA ASP A 199 -2.55 13.91 -4.46
C ASP A 199 -4.08 14.01 -4.53
N LEU A 200 -4.76 12.90 -4.87
CA LEU A 200 -6.22 12.80 -4.95
C LEU A 200 -6.85 12.23 -3.68
N ALA A 201 -6.05 11.58 -2.83
CA ALA A 201 -6.56 10.94 -1.62
C ALA A 201 -7.02 11.98 -0.58
N GLY A 202 -8.13 11.72 0.08
CA GLY A 202 -8.67 12.54 1.18
C GLY A 202 -8.65 11.79 2.50
N ASN A 203 -9.18 10.57 2.51
CA ASN A 203 -9.19 9.72 3.68
C ASN A 203 -8.62 8.35 3.33
N VAL A 204 -7.76 7.83 4.19
CA VAL A 204 -7.15 6.52 4.04
C VAL A 204 -7.34 5.73 5.32
N GLN A 205 -7.92 4.54 5.19
CA GLN A 205 -8.15 3.63 6.31
C GLN A 205 -7.49 2.29 6.04
N PHE A 206 -6.79 1.77 7.02
CA PHE A 206 -6.09 0.50 6.94
C PHE A 206 -6.53 -0.44 8.05
N SER A 207 -6.82 -1.70 7.70
CA SER A 207 -7.18 -2.76 8.64
C SER A 207 -6.26 -3.96 8.45
N ALA A 208 -5.51 -4.32 9.49
CA ALA A 208 -4.63 -5.48 9.51
C ALA A 208 -5.36 -6.73 10.02
N GLY A 209 -6.44 -7.13 9.34
CA GLY A 209 -7.37 -8.20 9.77
C GLY A 209 -8.56 -7.68 10.56
N GLY A 210 -9.50 -8.56 10.88
CA GLY A 210 -10.71 -8.19 11.62
C GLY A 210 -11.63 -7.20 10.88
N PHE A 211 -11.53 -7.13 9.56
CA PHE A 211 -12.31 -6.18 8.75
C PHE A 211 -13.74 -6.64 8.54
N ASP A 212 -14.64 -5.66 8.32
CA ASP A 212 -16.08 -5.81 8.21
C ASP A 212 -16.53 -6.74 7.09
N ALA A 213 -17.79 -7.24 7.17
CA ALA A 213 -18.37 -8.14 6.17
C ALA A 213 -18.53 -7.50 4.79
N LYS A 214 -18.58 -6.16 4.70
CA LYS A 214 -18.62 -5.44 3.41
C LYS A 214 -17.38 -5.69 2.54
N TYR A 215 -16.22 -5.97 3.16
CA TYR A 215 -14.98 -6.30 2.44
C TYR A 215 -14.83 -7.80 2.30
N GLY A 216 -14.38 -8.26 1.15
CA GLY A 216 -14.34 -9.70 0.88
C GLY A 216 -13.08 -10.17 0.17
N ASP A 217 -13.04 -11.49 0.05
CA ASP A 217 -12.14 -12.26 -0.82
C ASP A 217 -10.65 -12.04 -0.56
N LYS A 218 -10.28 -11.64 0.68
CA LYS A 218 -8.90 -11.50 1.14
C LYS A 218 -8.76 -11.97 2.60
N LEU A 219 -7.54 -12.41 2.95
CA LEU A 219 -7.27 -13.04 4.26
C LEU A 219 -6.50 -12.13 5.22
N SER A 220 -5.82 -11.09 4.73
CA SER A 220 -4.85 -10.37 5.57
C SER A 220 -5.19 -8.91 5.83
N SER A 221 -5.43 -8.09 4.84
CA SER A 221 -5.71 -6.68 5.08
C SER A 221 -6.65 -6.03 4.07
N VAL A 222 -7.17 -4.88 4.48
CA VAL A 222 -7.95 -3.97 3.64
C VAL A 222 -7.37 -2.56 3.76
N LEU A 223 -7.08 -1.94 2.63
CA LEU A 223 -6.73 -0.54 2.49
C LEU A 223 -7.86 0.15 1.74
N GLU A 224 -8.62 1.01 2.42
CA GLU A 224 -9.69 1.80 1.81
C GLU A 224 -9.28 3.26 1.69
N ILE A 225 -9.37 3.80 0.49
CA ILE A 225 -9.04 5.17 0.15
C ILE A 225 -10.28 5.87 -0.38
N THR A 226 -10.57 7.05 0.15
CA THR A 226 -11.60 7.94 -0.39
C THR A 226 -10.92 9.13 -1.03
N TYR A 227 -11.20 9.38 -2.30
CA TYR A 227 -10.68 10.55 -3.00
C TYR A 227 -11.39 11.80 -2.50
N ARG A 228 -10.60 12.88 -2.34
CA ARG A 228 -11.09 14.15 -1.85
C ARG A 228 -11.91 14.90 -2.90
N LYS A 229 -12.81 15.70 -2.43
CA LYS A 229 -13.54 16.67 -3.23
C LYS A 229 -12.94 18.04 -2.94
N PRO A 230 -12.31 18.70 -3.92
CA PRO A 230 -11.86 20.07 -3.72
C PRO A 230 -13.05 20.95 -3.32
N TYR A 231 -12.85 21.88 -2.40
CA TYR A 231 -13.92 22.82 -2.07
C TYR A 231 -13.82 24.13 -2.88
N ARG A 232 -12.66 24.40 -3.45
CA ARG A 232 -12.38 25.53 -4.35
C ARG A 232 -11.41 25.10 -5.44
N PHE A 233 -11.03 26.04 -6.31
CA PHE A 233 -9.94 25.81 -7.25
C PHE A 233 -8.63 25.55 -6.47
N GLU A 234 -7.96 24.49 -6.81
CA GLU A 234 -6.65 24.12 -6.30
C GLU A 234 -5.85 23.40 -7.38
N ALA A 235 -4.54 23.59 -7.35
CA ALA A 235 -3.63 22.90 -8.23
C ALA A 235 -2.29 22.69 -7.51
N GLY A 236 -1.56 21.66 -7.95
CA GLY A 236 -0.22 21.42 -7.45
C GLY A 236 0.64 20.76 -8.50
N VAL A 237 1.93 21.02 -8.42
CA VAL A 237 2.97 20.38 -9.25
C VAL A 237 4.11 19.98 -8.34
N GLY A 238 4.53 18.73 -8.42
CA GLY A 238 5.66 18.17 -7.68
C GLY A 238 6.69 17.57 -8.62
N GLY A 239 7.95 17.61 -8.23
CA GLY A 239 9.03 16.98 -8.96
C GLY A 239 10.14 16.49 -8.03
N SER A 240 10.78 15.40 -8.41
CA SER A 240 11.97 14.85 -7.77
C SER A 240 12.85 14.16 -8.81
N PHE A 241 14.04 13.70 -8.42
CA PHE A 241 14.88 12.90 -9.31
C PHE A 241 14.21 11.58 -9.75
N MET A 242 13.16 11.13 -9.05
CA MET A 242 12.45 9.90 -9.35
C MET A 242 11.16 10.10 -10.16
N GLY A 243 10.75 11.35 -10.43
CA GLY A 243 9.54 11.59 -11.20
C GLY A 243 8.88 12.94 -10.93
N ALA A 244 7.69 13.12 -11.50
CA ALA A 244 6.90 14.32 -11.38
C ALA A 244 5.42 13.99 -11.16
N THR A 245 4.71 14.87 -10.45
CA THR A 245 3.27 14.80 -10.21
C THR A 245 2.63 16.14 -10.53
N ALA A 246 1.37 16.12 -10.94
CA ALA A 246 0.56 17.31 -11.08
C ALA A 246 -0.89 16.98 -10.77
N TYR A 247 -1.59 17.89 -10.13
CA TYR A 247 -3.03 17.77 -9.95
C TYR A 247 -3.73 19.12 -10.12
N ILE A 248 -4.99 19.05 -10.49
CA ILE A 248 -5.87 20.19 -10.58
C ILE A 248 -7.26 19.79 -10.12
N GLY A 249 -7.90 20.62 -9.33
CA GLY A 249 -9.24 20.40 -8.85
C GLY A 249 -10.04 21.68 -8.75
N SER A 250 -11.36 21.55 -8.87
CA SER A 250 -12.29 22.63 -8.68
C SER A 250 -13.65 22.11 -8.24
N SER A 251 -14.40 22.92 -7.55
CA SER A 251 -15.74 22.56 -7.08
C SER A 251 -16.66 23.79 -7.07
N ASN A 252 -17.95 23.51 -7.24
CA ASN A 252 -19.04 24.41 -6.93
C ASN A 252 -20.13 23.62 -6.18
N GLU A 253 -21.29 24.23 -5.91
CA GLU A 253 -22.37 23.61 -5.12
C GLU A 253 -22.85 22.26 -5.66
N LYS A 254 -22.83 22.04 -6.98
CA LYS A 254 -23.35 20.84 -7.64
C LYS A 254 -22.28 19.95 -8.25
N TYR A 255 -21.12 20.48 -8.55
CA TYR A 255 -20.10 19.81 -9.33
C TYR A 255 -18.75 19.90 -8.64
N SER A 256 -18.05 18.77 -8.53
CA SER A 256 -16.68 18.72 -8.05
C SER A 256 -15.85 17.81 -8.95
N GLN A 257 -14.66 18.23 -9.29
CA GLN A 257 -13.71 17.46 -10.09
C GLN A 257 -12.30 17.59 -9.55
N ILE A 258 -11.55 16.50 -9.64
CA ILE A 258 -10.12 16.48 -9.39
C ILE A 258 -9.45 15.56 -10.39
N HIS A 259 -8.34 16.00 -10.94
CA HIS A 259 -7.53 15.30 -11.92
C HIS A 259 -6.11 15.22 -11.43
N GLY A 260 -5.48 14.08 -11.59
CA GLY A 260 -4.08 13.86 -11.21
C GLY A 260 -3.31 13.19 -12.33
N PHE A 261 -2.08 13.61 -12.48
CA PHE A 261 -1.13 13.08 -13.45
C PHE A 261 0.16 12.74 -12.72
N ARG A 262 0.73 11.54 -13.00
CA ARG A 262 2.01 11.13 -12.44
C ARG A 262 2.91 10.55 -13.52
N TYR A 263 4.17 10.89 -13.44
CA TYR A 263 5.26 10.31 -14.19
C TYR A 263 6.34 9.83 -13.24
N LYS A 264 6.80 8.59 -13.37
CA LYS A 264 7.92 8.04 -12.61
C LYS A 264 8.98 7.51 -13.59
N ASN A 265 10.21 7.84 -13.31
CA ASN A 265 11.37 7.18 -13.90
C ASN A 265 12.34 6.83 -12.77
N ALA A 266 12.45 5.54 -12.45
CA ALA A 266 13.28 5.06 -11.36
C ALA A 266 14.72 4.71 -11.80
N SER A 267 15.15 5.07 -13.01
CA SER A 267 16.50 4.75 -13.52
C SER A 267 17.60 5.27 -12.62
N TRP A 268 17.42 6.47 -12.06
CA TRP A 268 18.35 7.03 -11.06
C TRP A 268 18.50 6.15 -9.81
N LEU A 269 17.40 5.59 -9.31
CA LEU A 269 17.38 4.71 -8.15
C LEU A 269 17.96 3.34 -8.51
N LEU A 270 17.56 2.76 -9.63
CA LEU A 270 17.98 1.44 -10.08
C LEU A 270 19.46 1.42 -10.49
N GLY A 271 20.02 2.53 -10.92
CA GLY A 271 21.46 2.65 -11.23
C GLY A 271 22.41 2.41 -10.04
N THR A 272 21.89 2.27 -8.81
CA THR A 272 22.68 1.90 -7.63
C THR A 272 22.53 0.45 -7.23
N LEU A 273 21.72 -0.33 -7.95
CA LEU A 273 21.71 -1.77 -7.78
C LEU A 273 23.08 -2.33 -8.13
N GLN A 274 23.53 -3.33 -7.37
CA GLN A 274 24.78 -4.04 -7.72
C GLN A 274 24.60 -4.92 -8.98
N THR A 275 23.37 -5.26 -9.35
CA THR A 275 23.06 -5.82 -10.66
C THR A 275 23.26 -4.73 -11.70
N SER A 276 24.47 -4.64 -12.26
CA SER A 276 24.78 -3.66 -13.30
C SER A 276 23.85 -3.85 -14.50
N GLY A 277 23.21 -2.77 -14.92
CA GLY A 277 22.30 -2.80 -16.07
C GLY A 277 21.86 -1.41 -16.46
N GLU A 278 21.47 -1.23 -17.72
CA GLU A 278 20.74 -0.06 -18.17
C GLU A 278 19.26 -0.27 -17.90
N TYR A 279 18.75 0.38 -16.88
CA TYR A 279 17.34 0.37 -16.50
C TYR A 279 16.65 1.62 -17.04
N ASP A 280 15.60 1.44 -17.83
CA ASP A 280 14.77 2.52 -18.35
C ASP A 280 13.27 2.24 -18.06
N PRO A 281 12.86 2.27 -16.79
CA PRO A 281 11.46 2.16 -16.41
C PRO A 281 10.76 3.51 -16.58
N ASN A 282 9.67 3.51 -17.33
CA ASN A 282 8.83 4.68 -17.55
C ASN A 282 7.39 4.36 -17.16
N PHE A 283 6.90 5.05 -16.13
CA PHE A 283 5.56 4.87 -15.59
C PHE A 283 4.78 6.16 -15.72
N LEU A 284 3.63 6.07 -16.37
CA LEU A 284 2.74 7.18 -16.62
C LEU A 284 1.34 6.82 -16.15
N ASP A 285 0.69 7.70 -15.40
CA ASP A 285 -0.71 7.53 -15.06
C ASP A 285 -1.47 8.86 -15.05
N TYR A 286 -2.74 8.76 -15.44
CA TYR A 286 -3.72 9.84 -15.33
C TYR A 286 -4.95 9.31 -14.61
N GLN A 287 -5.44 10.06 -13.63
CA GLN A 287 -6.62 9.73 -12.88
C GLN A 287 -7.57 10.92 -12.79
N THR A 288 -8.86 10.63 -12.73
CA THR A 288 -9.89 11.65 -12.56
C THR A 288 -10.99 11.15 -11.65
N TYR A 289 -11.46 12.01 -10.78
CA TYR A 289 -12.64 11.79 -9.95
C TYR A 289 -13.56 12.99 -10.07
N ILE A 290 -14.77 12.76 -10.59
CA ILE A 290 -15.77 13.78 -10.86
C ILE A 290 -17.04 13.42 -10.11
N THR A 291 -17.64 14.37 -9.41
CA THR A 291 -18.94 14.18 -8.77
C THR A 291 -19.91 15.25 -9.21
N TYR A 292 -21.17 14.87 -9.40
CA TYR A 292 -22.24 15.74 -9.77
C TYR A 292 -23.47 15.49 -8.90
N LYS A 293 -24.03 16.55 -8.31
CA LYS A 293 -25.22 16.53 -7.47
C LYS A 293 -26.37 17.21 -8.21
N PRO A 294 -27.13 16.47 -9.06
CA PRO A 294 -28.30 17.05 -9.74
C PRO A 294 -29.36 17.49 -8.74
N HIS A 295 -29.48 16.81 -7.63
CA HIS A 295 -30.42 17.06 -6.54
C HIS A 295 -29.72 16.76 -5.20
N GLU A 296 -30.15 17.38 -4.09
CA GLU A 296 -29.56 17.16 -2.75
C GLU A 296 -29.54 15.69 -2.30
N LYS A 297 -30.52 14.90 -2.78
CA LYS A 297 -30.66 13.46 -2.47
C LYS A 297 -29.90 12.54 -3.43
N VAL A 298 -29.35 13.06 -4.52
CA VAL A 298 -28.71 12.24 -5.57
C VAL A 298 -27.30 12.75 -5.84
N GLU A 299 -26.34 11.87 -5.75
CA GLU A 299 -24.95 12.15 -6.14
C GLU A 299 -24.50 11.11 -7.17
N LEU A 300 -24.03 11.58 -8.31
CA LEU A 300 -23.40 10.79 -9.35
C LEU A 300 -21.88 10.98 -9.27
N ALA A 301 -21.11 9.91 -9.46
CA ALA A 301 -19.67 9.98 -9.46
C ALA A 301 -19.07 9.19 -10.62
N PHE A 302 -18.02 9.72 -11.19
CA PHE A 302 -17.20 9.08 -12.21
C PHE A 302 -15.76 9.03 -11.73
N LEU A 303 -15.19 7.84 -11.71
CA LEU A 303 -13.79 7.57 -11.37
C LEU A 303 -13.13 6.87 -12.56
N ALA A 304 -12.01 7.38 -13.03
CA ALA A 304 -11.25 6.71 -14.09
C ALA A 304 -9.73 6.77 -13.85
N ASN A 305 -9.05 5.77 -14.38
CA ASN A 305 -7.58 5.67 -14.41
C ASN A 305 -7.13 5.15 -15.78
N LEU A 306 -6.12 5.79 -16.33
CA LEU A 306 -5.38 5.32 -17.51
C LEU A 306 -3.91 5.27 -17.12
N SER A 307 -3.29 4.10 -17.23
CA SER A 307 -1.86 3.96 -16.91
C SER A 307 -1.13 3.15 -17.98
N GLN A 308 0.14 3.48 -18.15
CA GLN A 308 1.07 2.73 -18.96
C GLN A 308 2.41 2.64 -18.23
N ASN A 309 2.86 1.41 -18.02
CA ASN A 309 4.15 1.10 -17.45
C ASN A 309 4.97 0.40 -18.51
N THR A 310 6.17 0.91 -18.79
CA THR A 310 7.15 0.26 -19.67
C THR A 310 8.43 0.07 -18.87
N TYR A 311 8.99 -1.11 -18.97
CA TYR A 311 10.25 -1.47 -18.33
C TYR A 311 11.18 -2.01 -19.41
N ASN A 312 12.29 -1.30 -19.65
CA ASN A 312 13.34 -1.76 -20.53
C ASN A 312 14.57 -2.02 -19.68
N PHE A 313 15.16 -3.19 -19.87
CA PHE A 313 16.35 -3.59 -19.14
C PHE A 313 17.37 -4.19 -20.10
N LYS A 314 18.62 -3.73 -20.01
CA LYS A 314 19.78 -4.33 -20.66
C LYS A 314 20.77 -4.72 -19.57
N PRO A 315 20.94 -6.00 -19.29
CA PRO A 315 21.91 -6.44 -18.32
C PRO A 315 23.33 -6.07 -18.76
N GLN A 316 24.16 -5.71 -17.78
CA GLN A 316 25.58 -5.46 -17.99
C GLN A 316 26.42 -6.47 -17.23
N THR A 317 27.65 -6.65 -17.68
CA THR A 317 28.62 -7.50 -17.00
C THR A 317 28.77 -7.09 -15.53
N ARG A 318 28.70 -8.06 -14.65
CA ARG A 318 28.89 -7.84 -13.21
C ARG A 318 29.87 -8.81 -12.61
N SER A 319 30.51 -8.38 -11.52
CA SER A 319 31.36 -9.23 -10.69
C SER A 319 31.02 -9.02 -9.23
N THR A 320 30.89 -10.11 -8.48
CA THR A 320 30.51 -10.09 -7.06
C THR A 320 31.43 -11.04 -6.30
N ILE A 321 32.15 -10.51 -5.28
CA ILE A 321 32.96 -11.31 -4.37
C ILE A 321 32.09 -11.69 -3.18
N PHE A 322 32.08 -12.98 -2.83
CA PHE A 322 31.27 -13.51 -1.71
C PHE A 322 32.00 -14.72 -1.08
N GLY A 323 31.51 -15.18 0.06
CA GLY A 323 32.08 -16.32 0.79
C GLY A 323 32.67 -15.93 2.16
N THR A 324 33.48 -16.82 2.73
CA THR A 324 34.19 -16.65 4.03
C THR A 324 35.66 -16.39 3.80
N MET A 325 36.38 -15.90 4.84
CA MET A 325 37.83 -15.63 4.74
C MET A 325 38.68 -16.85 4.28
N GLY A 326 38.19 -18.08 4.42
CA GLY A 326 38.86 -19.29 3.97
C GLY A 326 38.41 -19.79 2.58
N ASP A 327 37.31 -19.28 2.04
CA ASP A 327 36.75 -19.68 0.75
C ASP A 327 36.05 -18.49 0.12
N LEU A 328 36.83 -17.53 -0.38
CA LEU A 328 36.36 -16.39 -1.14
C LEU A 328 36.25 -16.76 -2.60
N GLN A 329 35.09 -16.50 -3.18
CA GLN A 329 34.75 -16.71 -4.59
C GLN A 329 34.43 -15.38 -5.27
N ASN A 330 34.84 -15.24 -6.51
CA ASN A 330 34.43 -14.15 -7.40
C ASN A 330 33.53 -14.72 -8.50
N PHE A 331 32.31 -14.26 -8.52
CA PHE A 331 31.30 -14.60 -9.53
C PHE A 331 31.20 -13.46 -10.53
N THR A 332 31.60 -13.73 -11.78
CA THR A 332 31.51 -12.77 -12.88
C THR A 332 30.52 -13.31 -13.91
N VAL A 333 29.58 -12.47 -14.35
CA VAL A 333 28.65 -12.78 -15.43
C VAL A 333 28.77 -11.73 -16.51
N TYR A 334 29.03 -12.21 -17.74
CA TYR A 334 28.99 -11.42 -18.96
C TYR A 334 27.59 -11.56 -19.57
N PHE A 335 26.88 -10.46 -19.66
CA PHE A 335 25.51 -10.46 -20.18
C PHE A 335 25.43 -9.86 -21.58
N SER A 336 24.49 -10.39 -22.35
CA SER A 336 23.99 -9.78 -23.58
C SER A 336 22.47 -9.90 -23.69
N GLY A 337 21.85 -9.12 -24.60
CA GLY A 337 20.40 -9.15 -24.77
C GLY A 337 19.63 -8.03 -24.09
N LYS A 338 18.33 -8.20 -23.97
CA LYS A 338 17.42 -7.18 -23.42
C LYS A 338 16.11 -7.78 -22.93
N GLU A 339 15.47 -7.07 -22.01
CA GLU A 339 14.09 -7.28 -21.58
C GLU A 339 13.27 -6.03 -21.88
N GLN A 340 12.04 -6.24 -22.36
CA GLN A 340 11.07 -5.19 -22.66
C GLN A 340 9.70 -5.62 -22.17
N ASP A 341 9.20 -4.93 -21.15
CA ASP A 341 7.89 -5.21 -20.58
C ASP A 341 6.96 -4.02 -20.72
N ARG A 342 5.69 -4.31 -20.93
CA ARG A 342 4.66 -3.29 -21.05
C ARG A 342 3.38 -3.72 -20.37
N PHE A 343 2.91 -2.87 -19.47
CA PHE A 343 1.66 -3.05 -18.75
C PHE A 343 0.78 -1.82 -18.98
N ARG A 344 -0.39 -2.02 -19.56
CA ARG A 344 -1.38 -0.97 -19.81
C ARG A 344 -2.64 -1.27 -19.01
N THR A 345 -3.18 -0.26 -18.35
CA THR A 345 -4.42 -0.38 -17.60
C THR A 345 -5.37 0.73 -17.98
N ALA A 346 -6.62 0.37 -18.22
CA ALA A 346 -7.74 1.28 -18.37
C ALA A 346 -8.83 0.88 -17.40
N PHE A 347 -9.20 1.79 -16.52
CA PHE A 347 -10.24 1.59 -15.51
C PHE A 347 -11.25 2.72 -15.61
N GLY A 348 -12.53 2.38 -15.48
CA GLY A 348 -13.61 3.33 -15.39
C GLY A 348 -14.72 2.82 -14.48
N ALA A 349 -15.29 3.72 -13.67
CA ALA A 349 -16.42 3.40 -12.80
C ALA A 349 -17.43 4.56 -12.75
N LEU A 350 -18.69 4.20 -12.79
CA LEU A 350 -19.83 5.08 -12.58
C LEU A 350 -20.56 4.66 -11.30
N SER A 351 -20.78 5.61 -10.41
CA SER A 351 -21.50 5.38 -9.17
C SER A 351 -22.64 6.37 -9.01
N ALA A 352 -23.77 5.89 -8.49
CA ALA A 352 -24.91 6.70 -8.14
C ALA A 352 -25.28 6.44 -6.67
N VAL A 353 -25.37 7.49 -5.87
CA VAL A 353 -25.80 7.42 -4.48
C VAL A 353 -27.10 8.17 -4.32
N TYR A 354 -28.12 7.49 -3.78
CA TYR A 354 -29.42 8.05 -3.50
C TYR A 354 -29.72 8.03 -2.01
N LYS A 355 -30.01 9.19 -1.43
CA LYS A 355 -30.39 9.40 -0.03
C LYS A 355 -31.83 9.91 0.03
N PRO A 356 -32.83 9.02 0.00
CA PRO A 356 -34.26 9.44 0.06
C PRO A 356 -34.57 10.20 1.36
N THR A 357 -33.95 9.80 2.46
CA THR A 357 -34.00 10.44 3.78
C THR A 357 -32.64 10.36 4.45
N ASP A 358 -32.45 11.04 5.57
CA ASP A 358 -31.18 10.98 6.35
C ASP A 358 -30.90 9.58 6.94
N ARG A 359 -31.91 8.73 6.99
CA ARG A 359 -31.79 7.34 7.48
C ARG A 359 -31.36 6.35 6.42
N TRP A 360 -31.65 6.61 5.14
CA TRP A 360 -31.43 5.68 4.05
C TRP A 360 -30.32 6.16 3.12
N LYS A 361 -29.41 5.27 2.79
CA LYS A 361 -28.42 5.47 1.73
C LYS A 361 -28.43 4.25 0.83
N LEU A 362 -28.60 4.46 -0.47
CA LEU A 362 -28.57 3.43 -1.51
C LEU A 362 -27.50 3.79 -2.53
N GLY A 363 -26.65 2.86 -2.86
CA GLY A 363 -25.56 3.01 -3.83
C GLY A 363 -25.70 2.01 -4.96
N LEU A 364 -25.38 2.43 -6.17
CA LEU A 364 -25.22 1.58 -7.36
C LEU A 364 -23.90 1.95 -8.02
N THR A 365 -23.07 0.96 -8.31
CA THR A 365 -21.76 1.16 -8.95
C THR A 365 -21.57 0.15 -10.07
N VAL A 366 -21.15 0.63 -11.25
CA VAL A 366 -20.71 -0.22 -12.34
C VAL A 366 -19.29 0.17 -12.70
N SER A 367 -18.40 -0.80 -12.82
CA SER A 367 -17.00 -0.58 -13.15
C SER A 367 -16.47 -1.60 -14.15
N ALA A 368 -15.48 -1.17 -14.93
CA ALA A 368 -14.71 -2.03 -15.81
C ALA A 368 -13.22 -1.77 -15.64
N PHE A 369 -12.44 -2.84 -15.56
CA PHE A 369 -11.00 -2.81 -15.39
C PHE A 369 -10.37 -3.68 -16.49
N TYR A 370 -9.62 -3.06 -17.39
CA TYR A 370 -8.93 -3.72 -18.48
C TYR A 370 -7.41 -3.60 -18.34
N THR A 371 -6.69 -4.71 -18.56
CA THR A 371 -5.23 -4.74 -18.64
C THR A 371 -4.75 -5.44 -19.91
N ASP A 372 -3.71 -4.88 -20.54
CA ASP A 372 -2.88 -5.53 -21.60
C ASP A 372 -1.45 -5.62 -21.05
N GLU A 373 -0.97 -6.82 -20.83
CA GLU A 373 0.32 -7.11 -20.21
C GLU A 373 1.19 -7.92 -21.18
N ARG A 374 2.41 -7.47 -21.39
CA ARG A 374 3.39 -8.15 -22.26
C ARG A 374 4.74 -8.17 -21.61
N ILE A 375 5.36 -9.33 -21.60
CA ILE A 375 6.73 -9.55 -21.17
C ILE A 375 7.49 -10.18 -22.32
N SER A 376 8.62 -9.58 -22.68
CA SER A 376 9.49 -10.14 -23.69
C SER A 376 10.94 -9.92 -23.32
N TYR A 377 11.69 -11.01 -23.27
CA TYR A 377 13.13 -10.94 -23.08
C TYR A 377 13.87 -11.99 -23.90
N ASP A 378 15.09 -11.62 -24.27
CA ASP A 378 16.14 -12.48 -24.82
C ASP A 378 17.40 -12.08 -24.06
N ILE A 379 17.84 -12.92 -23.14
CA ILE A 379 18.99 -12.67 -22.25
C ILE A 379 19.93 -13.84 -22.31
N GLU A 380 21.17 -13.54 -22.59
CA GLU A 380 22.28 -14.51 -22.57
C GLU A 380 23.22 -14.10 -21.43
N GLY A 381 23.67 -15.08 -20.65
CA GLY A 381 24.65 -14.88 -19.58
C GLY A 381 25.71 -15.95 -19.62
N GLU A 382 26.98 -15.54 -19.70
CA GLU A 382 28.14 -16.38 -19.50
C GLU A 382 28.73 -16.11 -18.11
N TYR A 383 28.77 -17.09 -17.24
CA TYR A 383 29.26 -16.91 -15.88
C TYR A 383 30.54 -17.65 -15.58
N TRP A 384 31.39 -17.02 -14.75
CA TRP A 384 32.66 -17.52 -14.28
C TRP A 384 32.69 -17.44 -12.76
N LEU A 385 33.05 -18.54 -12.11
CA LEU A 385 33.25 -18.63 -10.67
C LEU A 385 34.71 -18.94 -10.42
N ASN A 386 35.43 -18.04 -9.75
CA ASN A 386 36.85 -18.16 -9.48
C ASN A 386 37.14 -18.01 -7.99
N LYS A 387 38.10 -18.78 -7.45
CA LYS A 387 38.61 -18.56 -6.10
C LYS A 387 39.43 -17.27 -6.03
N VAL A 388 39.32 -16.59 -4.88
CA VAL A 388 40.11 -15.39 -4.58
C VAL A 388 41.10 -15.73 -3.48
N TYR A 389 42.41 -15.74 -3.79
CA TYR A 389 43.43 -16.22 -2.85
C TYR A 389 44.01 -15.14 -1.92
N SER A 390 43.72 -13.86 -2.14
CA SER A 390 44.20 -12.80 -1.24
C SER A 390 43.27 -11.58 -1.23
N VAL A 391 43.47 -10.77 -0.21
CA VAL A 391 42.80 -9.47 -0.07
C VAL A 391 43.11 -8.51 -1.24
N ASP A 392 44.20 -8.78 -1.96
CA ASP A 392 44.66 -8.01 -3.12
C ASP A 392 43.96 -8.38 -4.43
N GLY A 393 42.95 -9.26 -4.40
CA GLY A 393 42.08 -9.54 -5.52
C GLY A 393 42.70 -10.39 -6.64
N MET A 394 43.79 -11.10 -6.41
CA MET A 394 44.30 -12.05 -7.40
C MET A 394 43.29 -13.17 -7.61
N MET A 395 42.82 -13.30 -8.85
CA MET A 395 41.94 -14.41 -9.26
C MET A 395 42.76 -15.71 -9.26
N GLY A 396 42.21 -16.70 -8.62
CA GLY A 396 42.79 -18.04 -8.52
C GLY A 396 42.12 -19.01 -9.48
N GLU A 397 42.10 -20.27 -9.05
CA GLU A 397 41.55 -21.36 -9.82
C GLU A 397 40.07 -21.14 -10.15
N GLN A 398 39.72 -21.40 -11.42
CA GLN A 398 38.29 -21.39 -11.86
C GLN A 398 37.59 -22.58 -11.25
N THR A 399 36.52 -22.32 -10.51
CA THR A 399 35.72 -23.35 -9.81
C THR A 399 34.37 -23.60 -10.48
N GLY A 400 33.95 -22.73 -11.38
CA GLY A 400 32.73 -22.89 -12.12
C GLY A 400 32.69 -22.04 -13.39
N VAL A 401 32.04 -22.54 -14.41
CA VAL A 401 31.76 -21.84 -15.66
C VAL A 401 30.46 -22.38 -16.25
N GLY A 402 29.72 -21.55 -16.91
CA GLY A 402 28.52 -21.93 -17.65
C GLY A 402 27.91 -20.76 -18.36
N ASN A 403 27.03 -21.07 -19.30
CA ASN A 403 26.23 -20.10 -19.97
C ASN A 403 24.75 -20.49 -19.93
N TYR A 404 23.91 -19.53 -20.10
CA TYR A 404 22.47 -19.73 -20.21
C TYR A 404 21.90 -18.73 -21.19
N TYR A 405 20.82 -19.14 -21.82
CA TYR A 405 20.03 -18.30 -22.71
C TYR A 405 18.57 -18.41 -22.29
N GLU A 406 17.97 -17.29 -21.92
CA GLU A 406 16.58 -17.18 -21.53
C GLU A 406 15.77 -16.43 -22.57
N HIS A 407 14.62 -16.98 -22.91
CA HIS A 407 13.68 -16.42 -23.86
C HIS A 407 12.27 -16.38 -23.28
N ALA A 408 11.57 -15.27 -23.48
CA ALA A 408 10.14 -15.20 -23.18
C ALA A 408 9.37 -14.30 -24.13
N ARG A 409 8.14 -14.74 -24.43
CA ARG A 409 7.12 -13.99 -25.16
C ARG A 409 5.79 -14.27 -24.49
N ASN A 410 5.49 -13.49 -23.45
CA ASN A 410 4.26 -13.67 -22.65
C ASN A 410 3.31 -12.50 -22.92
N GLN A 411 2.06 -12.83 -23.15
CA GLN A 411 0.99 -11.86 -23.32
C GLN A 411 -0.21 -12.27 -22.50
N MET A 412 -0.85 -11.29 -21.83
CA MET A 412 -2.10 -11.50 -21.13
C MET A 412 -3.01 -10.29 -21.31
N ASN A 413 -4.27 -10.56 -21.60
CA ASN A 413 -5.34 -9.58 -21.61
C ASN A 413 -6.36 -9.96 -20.53
N SER A 414 -6.74 -9.04 -19.70
CA SER A 414 -7.76 -9.25 -18.67
C SER A 414 -8.81 -8.15 -18.71
N LEU A 415 -10.08 -8.54 -18.61
CA LEU A 415 -11.21 -7.63 -18.45
C LEU A 415 -12.08 -8.10 -17.28
N VAL A 416 -12.21 -7.22 -16.28
CA VAL A 416 -13.05 -7.43 -15.10
C VAL A 416 -14.18 -6.41 -15.12
N ILE A 417 -15.43 -6.89 -15.21
CA ILE A 417 -16.64 -6.05 -15.17
C ILE A 417 -17.34 -6.32 -13.86
N LYS A 418 -17.71 -5.28 -13.14
CA LYS A 418 -18.40 -5.39 -11.86
C LYS A 418 -19.61 -4.47 -11.81
N ALA A 419 -20.75 -5.03 -11.36
CA ALA A 419 -21.95 -4.27 -11.00
C ALA A 419 -22.24 -4.54 -9.52
N ALA A 420 -22.39 -3.49 -8.72
CA ALA A 420 -22.58 -3.60 -7.28
C ALA A 420 -23.69 -2.66 -6.80
N HIS A 421 -24.50 -3.16 -5.89
CA HIS A 421 -25.45 -2.38 -5.10
C HIS A 421 -25.06 -2.47 -3.63
N ASP A 422 -25.01 -1.35 -2.94
CA ASP A 422 -24.86 -1.25 -1.50
C ASP A 422 -25.95 -0.37 -0.89
N GLY A 423 -26.38 -0.73 0.31
CA GLY A 423 -27.38 0.01 1.04
C GLY A 423 -27.08 0.08 2.52
N SER A 424 -27.56 1.13 3.16
CA SER A 424 -27.59 1.21 4.62
C SER A 424 -28.82 1.96 5.11
N VAL A 425 -29.31 1.53 6.26
CA VAL A 425 -30.45 2.14 6.93
C VAL A 425 -30.18 2.27 8.44
N LYS A 426 -30.37 3.46 8.98
CA LYS A 426 -30.43 3.69 10.42
C LYS A 426 -31.81 3.24 10.95
N LEU A 427 -31.87 2.06 11.56
CA LEU A 427 -33.09 1.53 12.17
C LEU A 427 -33.47 2.33 13.42
N THR A 428 -32.47 2.64 14.24
CA THR A 428 -32.55 3.52 15.39
C THR A 428 -31.29 4.40 15.46
N GLU A 429 -31.21 5.33 16.39
CA GLU A 429 -30.02 6.13 16.62
C GLU A 429 -28.77 5.27 16.97
N ASN A 430 -28.99 4.10 17.51
CA ASN A 430 -27.96 3.18 17.99
C ASN A 430 -27.77 1.97 17.06
N ASN A 431 -28.58 1.82 16.01
CA ASN A 431 -28.55 0.65 15.17
C ASN A 431 -28.54 1.02 13.69
N THR A 432 -27.55 0.49 12.97
CA THR A 432 -27.39 0.70 11.52
C THR A 432 -27.24 -0.64 10.82
N LEU A 433 -28.20 -1.01 10.00
CA LEU A 433 -28.15 -2.17 9.12
C LEU A 433 -27.56 -1.77 7.76
N SER A 434 -26.57 -2.54 7.29
CA SER A 434 -25.94 -2.37 5.99
C SER A 434 -25.98 -3.67 5.20
N TRP A 435 -26.13 -3.60 3.88
CA TRP A 435 -26.13 -4.74 2.97
C TRP A 435 -25.48 -4.37 1.65
N GLY A 436 -25.09 -5.38 0.92
CA GLY A 436 -24.63 -5.21 -0.46
C GLY A 436 -24.68 -6.52 -1.23
N VAL A 437 -24.75 -6.38 -2.54
CA VAL A 437 -24.64 -7.47 -3.50
C VAL A 437 -23.83 -6.98 -4.68
N ASP A 438 -22.94 -7.81 -5.17
CA ASP A 438 -22.20 -7.55 -6.40
C ASP A 438 -22.12 -8.78 -7.30
N PHE A 439 -22.11 -8.49 -8.59
CA PHE A 439 -21.81 -9.41 -9.68
C PHE A 439 -20.51 -8.97 -10.32
N THR A 440 -19.55 -9.88 -10.42
CA THR A 440 -18.26 -9.64 -11.06
C THR A 440 -18.02 -10.70 -12.12
N GLN A 441 -17.71 -10.30 -13.35
CA GLN A 441 -17.27 -11.18 -14.43
C GLN A 441 -15.80 -10.91 -14.71
N GLU A 442 -14.99 -11.95 -14.76
CA GLU A 442 -13.56 -11.93 -15.07
C GLU A 442 -13.28 -12.74 -16.31
N MET A 443 -12.65 -12.11 -17.29
CA MET A 443 -12.23 -12.72 -18.56
C MET A 443 -10.73 -12.51 -18.70
N VAL A 444 -9.98 -13.61 -18.88
CA VAL A 444 -8.51 -13.56 -19.04
C VAL A 444 -8.11 -14.44 -20.21
N ASP A 445 -7.33 -13.87 -21.11
CA ASP A 445 -6.66 -14.55 -22.20
C ASP A 445 -5.16 -14.45 -21.99
N GLU A 446 -4.47 -15.57 -21.82
CA GLU A 446 -3.03 -15.64 -21.61
C GLU A 446 -2.36 -16.56 -22.62
N THR A 447 -1.23 -16.13 -23.16
CA THR A 447 -0.31 -16.94 -23.93
C THR A 447 1.08 -16.80 -23.32
N ILE A 448 1.71 -17.93 -23.00
CA ILE A 448 3.07 -18.03 -22.46
C ILE A 448 3.92 -18.80 -23.44
N GLY A 449 5.08 -18.24 -23.78
CA GLY A 449 6.13 -18.93 -24.51
C GLY A 449 7.47 -18.60 -23.87
N GLU A 450 7.94 -19.48 -23.00
CA GLU A 450 9.22 -19.32 -22.29
C GLU A 450 10.07 -20.55 -22.53
N TRP A 451 11.36 -20.35 -22.70
CA TRP A 451 12.33 -21.43 -22.70
C TRP A 451 13.70 -20.95 -22.24
N GLU A 452 14.47 -21.90 -21.73
CA GLU A 452 15.81 -21.67 -21.22
C GLU A 452 16.75 -22.80 -21.71
N MET A 453 17.89 -22.41 -22.25
CA MET A 453 19.02 -23.28 -22.49
C MET A 453 20.09 -23.01 -21.46
N ARG A 454 20.72 -24.06 -20.94
CA ARG A 454 21.89 -23.97 -20.10
C ARG A 454 22.98 -24.85 -20.65
N ASP A 455 24.18 -24.30 -20.72
CA ASP A 455 25.38 -25.06 -20.97
C ASP A 455 26.43 -24.67 -19.91
N SER A 456 27.01 -25.67 -19.30
CA SER A 456 28.04 -25.50 -18.31
C SER A 456 29.28 -26.29 -18.66
N SER A 457 29.53 -26.46 -19.94
CA SER A 457 30.63 -27.30 -20.42
C SER A 457 30.61 -28.72 -19.85
N GLY A 458 29.41 -29.27 -19.64
CA GLY A 458 29.19 -30.60 -19.10
C GLY A 458 29.00 -30.68 -17.59
N TYR A 459 28.95 -29.55 -16.85
CA TYR A 459 28.91 -29.57 -15.40
C TYR A 459 27.53 -29.34 -14.77
N SER A 460 26.66 -28.56 -15.40
CA SER A 460 25.34 -28.25 -14.84
C SER A 460 24.18 -28.90 -15.58
N VAL A 461 24.39 -29.39 -16.79
CA VAL A 461 23.39 -30.08 -17.61
C VAL A 461 24.04 -31.29 -18.25
N PRO A 462 23.38 -32.45 -18.41
CA PRO A 462 23.93 -33.57 -19.13
C PRO A 462 24.34 -33.16 -20.56
N TYR A 463 25.63 -33.34 -20.88
CA TYR A 463 26.15 -33.01 -22.19
C TYR A 463 25.53 -33.93 -23.26
N GLN A 464 24.95 -33.33 -24.29
CA GLN A 464 24.45 -34.03 -25.45
C GLN A 464 25.19 -33.50 -26.70
N SER A 465 26.01 -34.36 -27.29
CA SER A 465 26.88 -33.96 -28.42
C SER A 465 26.15 -33.71 -29.75
N THR A 466 24.87 -34.08 -29.84
CA THR A 466 24.16 -34.11 -31.14
C THR A 466 22.99 -33.11 -31.24
N ASN A 467 22.33 -32.78 -30.12
CA ASN A 467 21.20 -31.85 -30.14
C ASN A 467 21.27 -30.95 -28.89
N PRO A 468 21.09 -29.63 -29.04
CA PRO A 468 20.90 -28.77 -27.91
C PRO A 468 19.57 -29.14 -27.22
N SER A 469 19.61 -29.41 -25.91
CA SER A 469 18.41 -29.67 -25.12
C SER A 469 18.02 -28.44 -24.34
N LEU A 470 16.73 -28.18 -24.28
CA LEU A 470 16.20 -27.11 -23.43
C LEU A 470 16.24 -27.60 -21.97
N TYR A 471 16.78 -26.78 -21.10
CA TYR A 471 16.69 -27.02 -19.65
C TYR A 471 15.26 -26.81 -19.14
N TYR A 472 14.56 -25.83 -19.71
CA TYR A 472 13.20 -25.48 -19.40
C TYR A 472 12.48 -25.05 -20.67
N SER A 473 11.24 -25.48 -20.83
CA SER A 473 10.35 -24.98 -21.86
C SER A 473 8.91 -24.98 -21.36
N LEU A 474 8.27 -23.83 -21.33
CA LEU A 474 6.88 -23.66 -20.97
C LEU A 474 6.13 -23.02 -22.15
N GLN A 475 5.18 -23.76 -22.72
CA GLN A 475 4.23 -23.23 -23.71
C GLN A 475 2.81 -23.43 -23.20
N SER A 476 2.06 -22.38 -23.14
CA SER A 476 0.70 -22.42 -22.58
C SER A 476 -0.20 -21.38 -23.25
N SER A 477 -1.46 -21.76 -23.43
CA SER A 477 -2.53 -20.84 -23.84
C SER A 477 -3.75 -21.14 -22.97
N ASN A 478 -4.09 -20.20 -22.10
CA ASN A 478 -5.20 -20.33 -21.17
C ASN A 478 -6.26 -19.28 -21.45
N HIS A 479 -7.50 -19.70 -21.35
CA HIS A 479 -8.67 -18.83 -21.40
C HIS A 479 -9.51 -19.04 -20.14
N LEU A 480 -9.77 -17.94 -19.40
CA LEU A 480 -10.67 -17.91 -18.26
C LEU A 480 -11.88 -17.04 -18.59
N ASN A 481 -13.06 -17.55 -18.32
CA ASN A 481 -14.29 -16.77 -18.29
C ASN A 481 -15.13 -17.25 -17.12
N GLU A 482 -15.13 -16.45 -16.06
CA GLU A 482 -15.83 -16.79 -14.81
C GLU A 482 -16.65 -15.62 -14.29
N TYR A 483 -17.60 -15.92 -13.41
CA TYR A 483 -18.32 -14.91 -12.66
C TYR A 483 -18.43 -15.26 -11.19
N ARG A 484 -18.55 -14.22 -10.36
CA ARG A 484 -18.75 -14.31 -8.92
C ARG A 484 -19.98 -13.50 -8.54
N ILE A 485 -20.80 -14.08 -7.67
CA ILE A 485 -21.94 -13.40 -7.04
C ILE A 485 -21.63 -13.32 -5.55
N ARG A 486 -21.50 -12.11 -5.05
CA ARG A 486 -21.13 -11.86 -3.66
C ARG A 486 -22.19 -11.00 -2.99
N GLY A 487 -22.39 -11.24 -1.70
CA GLY A 487 -23.30 -10.41 -0.92
C GLY A 487 -22.94 -10.39 0.54
N TYR A 488 -23.41 -9.37 1.25
CA TYR A 488 -23.23 -9.26 2.69
C TYR A 488 -24.44 -8.60 3.35
N VAL A 489 -24.63 -8.91 4.62
CA VAL A 489 -25.51 -8.21 5.56
C VAL A 489 -24.71 -7.99 6.82
N GLN A 490 -24.78 -6.78 7.38
CA GLN A 490 -24.02 -6.36 8.54
C GLN A 490 -24.87 -5.43 9.39
N ASP A 491 -24.88 -5.64 10.69
CA ASP A 491 -25.57 -4.82 11.68
C ASP A 491 -24.56 -4.21 12.66
N GLU A 492 -24.62 -2.91 12.84
CA GLU A 492 -23.85 -2.15 13.82
C GLU A 492 -24.78 -1.68 14.92
N TYR A 493 -24.55 -2.17 16.14
CA TYR A 493 -25.35 -1.82 17.33
C TYR A 493 -24.48 -1.20 18.41
N ARG A 494 -24.89 -0.04 18.96
CA ARG A 494 -24.24 0.68 20.05
C ARG A 494 -25.05 0.56 21.34
N TRP A 495 -24.41 0.07 22.36
CA TRP A 495 -25.00 -0.10 23.66
C TRP A 495 -24.38 0.83 24.68
N HIS A 496 -25.17 1.76 25.21
CA HIS A 496 -24.78 2.65 26.29
C HIS A 496 -24.95 1.94 27.64
N LEU A 497 -23.85 1.81 28.37
CA LEU A 497 -23.81 1.10 29.65
C LEU A 497 -24.33 1.99 30.76
N ARG A 498 -25.07 1.43 31.72
CA ARG A 498 -25.68 2.18 32.87
C ARG A 498 -24.65 2.87 33.77
N LYS A 499 -23.40 2.36 33.83
CA LYS A 499 -22.31 2.91 34.65
C LYS A 499 -21.36 3.83 33.85
N GLY A 500 -21.81 4.32 32.70
CA GLY A 500 -20.94 5.02 31.74
C GLY A 500 -20.22 4.07 30.79
N GLY A 501 -19.78 4.62 29.67
CA GLY A 501 -19.11 3.89 28.59
C GLY A 501 -20.03 3.36 27.52
N ILE A 502 -19.45 3.02 26.39
CA ILE A 502 -20.14 2.54 25.17
C ILE A 502 -19.55 1.19 24.77
N MET A 503 -20.42 0.24 24.47
CA MET A 503 -20.05 -1.02 23.84
C MET A 503 -20.65 -1.07 22.43
N SER A 504 -19.84 -1.31 21.42
CA SER A 504 -20.27 -1.42 20.03
C SER A 504 -20.12 -2.85 19.55
N PHE A 505 -21.12 -3.33 18.86
CA PHE A 505 -21.14 -4.66 18.22
C PHE A 505 -21.30 -4.44 16.72
N ASN A 506 -20.42 -5.00 15.94
CA ASN A 506 -20.52 -5.03 14.49
C ASN A 506 -20.51 -6.50 14.06
N ALA A 507 -21.68 -7.04 13.73
CA ALA A 507 -21.86 -8.42 13.34
C ALA A 507 -22.32 -8.50 11.88
N GLY A 508 -21.72 -9.37 11.10
CA GLY A 508 -22.08 -9.50 9.71
C GLY A 508 -21.81 -10.89 9.15
N VAL A 509 -22.47 -11.18 8.06
CA VAL A 509 -22.29 -12.42 7.28
C VAL A 509 -22.10 -12.03 5.83
N ARG A 510 -21.10 -12.62 5.20
CA ARG A 510 -20.82 -12.50 3.79
C ARG A 510 -20.97 -13.85 3.11
N PHE A 511 -21.53 -13.90 1.92
CA PHE A 511 -21.52 -15.07 1.05
C PHE A 511 -20.81 -14.75 -0.27
N ASN A 512 -20.22 -15.78 -0.90
CA ASN A 512 -19.63 -15.72 -2.21
C ASN A 512 -19.93 -17.02 -2.96
N TYR A 513 -20.43 -16.90 -4.18
CA TYR A 513 -20.53 -17.98 -5.15
C TYR A 513 -19.51 -17.74 -6.27
N TRP A 514 -18.69 -18.76 -6.54
CA TRP A 514 -17.65 -18.73 -7.57
C TRP A 514 -17.95 -19.76 -8.66
N SER A 515 -18.23 -19.26 -9.89
CA SER A 515 -18.69 -20.14 -11.00
C SER A 515 -17.60 -21.04 -11.55
N PHE A 516 -16.32 -20.74 -11.34
CA PHE A 516 -15.19 -21.52 -11.85
C PHE A 516 -15.20 -22.97 -11.36
N ASN A 517 -15.51 -23.17 -10.09
CA ASN A 517 -15.58 -24.49 -9.44
C ASN A 517 -16.92 -24.75 -8.74
N ASN A 518 -17.93 -23.88 -8.92
CA ASN A 518 -19.24 -23.90 -8.27
C ASN A 518 -19.17 -23.86 -6.72
N GLU A 519 -18.15 -23.21 -6.16
CA GLU A 519 -17.96 -23.10 -4.73
C GLU A 519 -18.86 -22.02 -4.13
N VAL A 520 -19.50 -22.36 -2.98
CA VAL A 520 -20.20 -21.40 -2.14
C VAL A 520 -19.48 -21.29 -0.80
N THR A 521 -19.15 -20.08 -0.40
CA THR A 521 -18.53 -19.80 0.91
C THR A 521 -19.38 -18.85 1.73
N VAL A 522 -19.37 -19.04 3.07
CA VAL A 522 -20.09 -18.21 4.02
C VAL A 522 -19.13 -17.75 5.12
N SER A 523 -19.03 -16.44 5.31
CA SER A 523 -18.05 -15.77 6.16
C SER A 523 -18.73 -14.98 7.27
N PRO A 524 -19.07 -15.57 8.44
CA PRO A 524 -19.53 -14.83 9.60
C PRO A 524 -18.37 -14.06 10.25
N ARG A 525 -18.65 -12.84 10.70
CA ARG A 525 -17.68 -11.93 11.34
C ARG A 525 -18.31 -11.15 12.47
N LEU A 526 -17.53 -10.89 13.52
CA LEU A 526 -17.94 -10.13 14.69
C LEU A 526 -16.79 -9.24 15.13
N VAL A 527 -17.07 -7.96 15.32
CA VAL A 527 -16.19 -7.01 15.98
C VAL A 527 -16.89 -6.42 17.19
N ILE A 528 -16.21 -6.41 18.32
CA ILE A 528 -16.68 -5.80 19.57
C ILE A 528 -15.69 -4.71 19.94
N ALA A 529 -16.20 -3.50 20.19
CA ALA A 529 -15.39 -2.42 20.73
C ALA A 529 -15.99 -1.94 22.05
N TYR A 530 -15.17 -1.79 23.06
CA TYR A 530 -15.56 -1.32 24.38
C TYR A 530 -14.81 -0.05 24.75
N PHE A 531 -15.54 1.01 25.02
CA PHE A 531 -15.08 2.34 25.42
C PHE A 531 -15.54 2.59 26.85
N PRO A 532 -14.79 2.17 27.88
CA PRO A 532 -15.13 2.45 29.26
C PRO A 532 -15.02 3.94 29.56
N ASP A 533 -15.91 4.43 30.40
CA ASP A 533 -15.85 5.80 30.94
C ASP A 533 -14.93 5.82 32.15
N ILE A 534 -13.63 5.71 31.89
CA ILE A 534 -12.57 5.71 32.93
C ILE A 534 -11.42 6.62 32.53
N LYS A 535 -10.72 7.14 33.52
CA LYS A 535 -9.46 7.86 33.33
C LYS A 535 -8.31 6.97 33.82
N PRO A 536 -7.25 6.79 33.00
CA PRO A 536 -6.99 7.30 31.66
C PRO A 536 -7.87 6.65 30.56
N ASP A 537 -7.98 7.30 29.38
CA ASP A 537 -8.78 6.77 28.25
C ASP A 537 -8.14 5.49 27.72
N ILE A 538 -8.82 4.37 27.92
CA ILE A 538 -8.44 3.04 27.42
C ILE A 538 -9.59 2.52 26.58
N ARG A 539 -9.27 1.95 25.42
CA ARG A 539 -10.24 1.37 24.48
C ARG A 539 -9.86 -0.05 24.18
N PHE A 540 -10.81 -0.95 24.20
CA PHE A 540 -10.61 -2.36 23.90
C PHE A 540 -11.36 -2.74 22.64
N ARG A 541 -10.73 -3.57 21.83
CA ARG A 541 -11.31 -4.11 20.59
C ARG A 541 -11.06 -5.61 20.52
N PHE A 542 -12.07 -6.33 20.06
CA PHE A 542 -11.96 -7.76 19.79
C PHE A 542 -12.63 -8.05 18.46
N ALA A 543 -11.95 -8.79 17.59
CA ALA A 543 -12.49 -9.23 16.31
C ALA A 543 -12.30 -10.73 16.14
N THR A 544 -13.32 -11.39 15.62
CA THR A 544 -13.26 -12.79 15.23
C THR A 544 -14.09 -13.02 13.98
N GLY A 545 -13.73 -14.00 13.20
CA GLY A 545 -14.51 -14.35 12.00
C GLY A 545 -13.81 -15.33 11.09
N LEU A 546 -14.60 -15.84 10.15
CA LEU A 546 -14.16 -16.67 9.06
C LEU A 546 -13.94 -15.79 7.82
N TYR A 547 -12.76 -15.91 7.23
CA TYR A 547 -12.36 -15.17 6.03
C TYR A 547 -12.02 -16.18 4.94
N TYR A 548 -12.55 -15.96 3.74
CA TYR A 548 -12.22 -16.76 2.56
C TYR A 548 -11.59 -15.87 1.51
N GLN A 549 -10.65 -16.44 0.75
CA GLN A 549 -10.06 -15.84 -0.43
C GLN A 549 -10.17 -16.83 -1.58
N SER A 550 -11.01 -16.52 -2.55
CA SER A 550 -11.00 -17.27 -3.81
C SER A 550 -9.70 -16.98 -4.54
N PRO A 551 -8.98 -18.01 -5.01
CA PRO A 551 -7.75 -17.82 -5.75
C PRO A 551 -7.94 -16.92 -6.97
N GLY A 552 -6.93 -16.07 -7.24
CA GLY A 552 -6.86 -15.27 -8.46
C GLY A 552 -6.30 -16.07 -9.63
N TYR A 553 -6.34 -15.48 -10.84
CA TYR A 553 -5.92 -16.16 -12.08
C TYR A 553 -4.55 -16.86 -11.96
N LYS A 554 -3.53 -16.20 -11.41
CA LYS A 554 -2.19 -16.79 -11.27
C LYS A 554 -2.12 -17.91 -10.22
N GLU A 555 -3.05 -17.95 -9.29
CA GLU A 555 -3.11 -18.94 -8.19
C GLU A 555 -3.85 -20.23 -8.59
N ILE A 556 -4.67 -20.19 -9.65
CA ILE A 556 -5.42 -21.38 -10.14
C ILE A 556 -4.65 -22.17 -11.21
N LYS A 557 -3.49 -21.69 -11.64
CA LYS A 557 -2.65 -22.35 -12.63
C LYS A 557 -1.85 -23.48 -11.99
N ASP A 558 -1.97 -24.69 -12.52
CA ASP A 558 -1.10 -25.83 -12.21
C ASP A 558 -0.31 -26.23 -13.46
N THR A 559 0.82 -26.86 -13.30
CA THR A 559 1.74 -27.21 -14.38
C THR A 559 1.74 -28.72 -14.59
N VAL A 560 1.69 -29.12 -15.86
CA VAL A 560 1.75 -30.54 -16.28
C VAL A 560 2.75 -30.67 -17.42
N THR A 561 3.40 -31.82 -17.49
CA THR A 561 4.29 -32.18 -18.59
C THR A 561 3.52 -33.07 -19.58
N ILE A 562 3.40 -32.60 -20.84
CA ILE A 562 2.78 -33.32 -21.92
C ILE A 562 3.85 -33.47 -23.01
N ASP A 563 4.14 -34.73 -23.41
CA ASP A 563 5.14 -35.05 -24.43
C ASP A 563 6.52 -34.41 -24.19
N GLY A 564 6.93 -34.30 -22.93
CA GLY A 564 8.21 -33.72 -22.54
C GLY A 564 8.21 -32.18 -22.45
N GLN A 565 7.08 -31.52 -22.77
CA GLN A 565 6.93 -30.10 -22.70
C GLN A 565 6.06 -29.69 -21.50
N LEU A 566 6.50 -28.70 -20.75
CA LEU A 566 5.70 -28.10 -19.70
C LEU A 566 4.59 -27.23 -20.29
N THR A 567 3.39 -27.39 -19.78
CA THR A 567 2.25 -26.53 -20.05
C THR A 567 1.49 -26.25 -18.80
N THR A 568 0.70 -25.19 -18.78
CA THR A 568 -0.18 -24.89 -17.64
C THR A 568 -1.64 -25.13 -17.99
N TYR A 569 -2.41 -25.51 -17.00
CA TYR A 569 -3.85 -25.62 -17.10
C TYR A 569 -4.52 -24.96 -15.87
N LEU A 570 -5.79 -24.62 -16.00
CA LEU A 570 -6.56 -24.03 -14.92
C LEU A 570 -7.18 -25.15 -14.06
N ASN A 571 -6.73 -25.29 -12.83
CA ASN A 571 -7.18 -26.34 -11.93
C ASN A 571 -8.55 -26.01 -11.34
N LYS A 572 -9.61 -26.73 -11.77
CA LYS A 572 -10.98 -26.54 -11.26
C LYS A 572 -11.25 -27.16 -9.90
N ASP A 573 -10.34 -27.98 -9.39
CA ASP A 573 -10.49 -28.61 -8.08
C ASP A 573 -10.01 -27.72 -6.93
N ILE A 574 -9.34 -26.60 -7.27
CA ILE A 574 -8.85 -25.64 -6.28
C ILE A 574 -10.02 -24.95 -5.55
N LYS A 575 -9.90 -24.81 -4.24
CA LYS A 575 -10.89 -24.20 -3.37
C LYS A 575 -10.39 -22.89 -2.80
N SER A 576 -11.32 -22.09 -2.29
CA SER A 576 -10.99 -20.86 -1.57
C SER A 576 -10.12 -21.15 -0.35
N GLN A 577 -9.04 -20.40 -0.19
CA GLN A 577 -8.23 -20.40 1.02
C GLN A 577 -9.07 -19.85 2.19
N ARG A 578 -8.86 -20.35 3.40
CA ARG A 578 -9.66 -20.02 4.57
C ARG A 578 -8.80 -19.63 5.76
N SER A 579 -9.20 -18.57 6.46
CA SER A 579 -8.58 -18.11 7.70
C SER A 579 -9.63 -17.90 8.79
N LEU A 580 -9.49 -18.58 9.94
CA LEU A 580 -10.22 -18.27 11.16
C LEU A 580 -9.36 -17.36 12.01
N GLN A 581 -9.84 -16.15 12.31
CA GLN A 581 -9.07 -15.11 12.96
C GLN A 581 -9.63 -14.74 14.34
N PHE A 582 -8.71 -14.48 15.27
CA PHE A 582 -8.97 -13.92 16.60
C PHE A 582 -7.97 -12.77 16.80
N ILE A 583 -8.48 -11.58 17.06
CA ILE A 583 -7.67 -10.38 17.25
C ILE A 583 -8.19 -9.64 18.49
N ALA A 584 -7.32 -9.34 19.43
CA ALA A 584 -7.64 -8.51 20.59
C ALA A 584 -6.71 -7.29 20.61
N GLY A 585 -7.28 -6.11 20.72
CA GLY A 585 -6.56 -4.84 20.68
C GLY A 585 -6.90 -3.94 21.85
N MET A 586 -5.94 -3.12 22.26
CA MET A 586 -6.08 -2.10 23.28
C MET A 586 -5.40 -0.81 22.80
N ASP A 587 -6.11 0.30 22.90
CA ASP A 587 -5.55 1.63 22.72
C ASP A 587 -5.55 2.36 24.05
N TYR A 588 -4.40 2.89 24.45
CA TYR A 588 -4.19 3.63 25.67
C TYR A 588 -3.72 5.04 25.35
N TYR A 589 -4.54 6.03 25.73
CA TYR A 589 -4.24 7.45 25.52
C TYR A 589 -3.75 8.07 26.82
N TYR A 590 -2.59 8.71 26.80
CA TYR A 590 -1.99 9.33 27.98
C TYR A 590 -1.14 10.54 27.62
N ASN A 591 -0.88 11.38 28.61
CA ASN A 591 0.02 12.51 28.46
C ASN A 591 1.38 12.16 29.09
N PHE A 592 2.45 12.28 28.32
CA PHE A 592 3.82 12.16 28.81
C PHE A 592 4.55 13.48 28.56
N LEU A 593 5.17 14.06 29.61
CA LEU A 593 5.82 15.37 29.55
C LEU A 593 4.90 16.50 28.99
N ARG A 594 3.61 16.43 29.28
CA ARG A 594 2.53 17.32 28.78
C ARG A 594 2.22 17.20 27.27
N HIS A 595 2.75 16.20 26.59
CA HIS A 595 2.45 15.88 25.21
C HIS A 595 1.54 14.65 25.11
N PRO A 596 0.63 14.63 24.13
CA PRO A 596 -0.28 13.50 23.96
C PRO A 596 0.42 12.31 23.30
N PHE A 597 0.20 11.13 23.87
CA PHE A 597 0.68 9.85 23.34
C PHE A 597 -0.45 8.84 23.28
N LYS A 598 -0.36 7.98 22.29
CA LYS A 598 -1.21 6.79 22.11
C LYS A 598 -0.34 5.55 22.06
N LEU A 599 -0.56 4.60 22.95
CA LEU A 599 -0.01 3.25 22.87
C LEU A 599 -1.10 2.32 22.35
N SER A 600 -0.84 1.65 21.23
CA SER A 600 -1.72 0.64 20.65
C SER A 600 -1.04 -0.73 20.76
N VAL A 601 -1.73 -1.71 21.30
CA VAL A 601 -1.25 -3.09 21.44
C VAL A 601 -2.29 -4.03 20.86
N GLU A 602 -1.89 -4.92 19.96
CA GLU A 602 -2.76 -5.93 19.35
C GLU A 602 -2.11 -7.30 19.42
N VAL A 603 -2.86 -8.31 19.84
CA VAL A 603 -2.48 -9.73 19.81
C VAL A 603 -3.40 -10.43 18.83
N TYR A 604 -2.85 -11.30 18.00
CA TYR A 604 -3.64 -12.02 17.01
C TYR A 604 -3.22 -13.47 16.84
N TYR A 605 -4.20 -14.27 16.42
CA TYR A 605 -4.03 -15.64 15.99
C TYR A 605 -4.89 -15.89 14.76
N LYS A 606 -4.29 -16.45 13.69
CA LYS A 606 -4.95 -16.87 12.46
C LYS A 606 -4.71 -18.36 12.26
N HIS A 607 -5.77 -19.12 12.12
CA HIS A 607 -5.70 -20.53 11.71
C HIS A 607 -6.02 -20.63 10.22
N LEU A 608 -5.09 -21.18 9.45
CA LEU A 608 -5.10 -21.17 7.98
C LEU A 608 -5.36 -22.58 7.45
N ASN A 609 -6.32 -22.70 6.53
CA ASN A 609 -6.66 -23.96 5.86
C ASN A 609 -6.81 -23.75 4.36
N ASN A 610 -6.69 -24.84 3.60
CA ASN A 610 -6.76 -24.82 2.15
C ASN A 610 -5.76 -23.81 1.55
N ILE A 611 -4.57 -23.68 2.12
CA ILE A 611 -3.54 -22.79 1.61
C ILE A 611 -3.06 -23.33 0.26
N ASN A 612 -2.93 -22.46 -0.73
CA ASN A 612 -2.20 -22.71 -1.96
C ASN A 612 -0.73 -22.34 -1.72
N PRO A 613 0.18 -23.32 -1.54
CA PRO A 613 1.58 -23.02 -1.31
C PRO A 613 2.21 -22.32 -2.52
N TYR A 614 3.21 -21.49 -2.24
CA TYR A 614 3.98 -20.85 -3.29
C TYR A 614 5.47 -20.91 -2.97
N ALA A 615 6.27 -20.90 -4.01
CA ALA A 615 7.70 -20.73 -3.94
C ALA A 615 8.08 -19.32 -4.40
N VAL A 616 9.17 -18.80 -3.80
CA VAL A 616 9.80 -17.55 -4.25
C VAL A 616 11.18 -17.93 -4.76
N ASP A 617 11.37 -17.78 -6.06
CA ASP A 617 12.65 -17.97 -6.73
C ASP A 617 13.05 -16.67 -7.40
N ASN A 618 14.18 -16.11 -6.98
CA ASN A 618 14.72 -14.84 -7.48
C ASN A 618 13.62 -13.77 -7.67
N MET A 619 12.76 -13.59 -6.63
CA MET A 619 11.61 -12.67 -6.56
C MET A 619 10.38 -13.08 -7.39
N LYS A 620 10.44 -14.11 -8.21
CA LYS A 620 9.29 -14.67 -8.92
C LYS A 620 8.48 -15.52 -7.93
N ILE A 621 7.21 -15.18 -7.74
CA ILE A 621 6.26 -15.98 -6.97
C ILE A 621 5.60 -16.98 -7.92
N THR A 622 5.74 -18.27 -7.61
CA THR A 622 5.10 -19.37 -8.35
C THR A 622 4.20 -20.14 -7.42
N TYR A 623 2.89 -20.08 -7.65
CA TYR A 623 1.89 -20.84 -6.90
C TYR A 623 1.86 -22.30 -7.39
N MET A 624 1.56 -23.22 -6.49
CA MET A 624 1.43 -24.64 -6.84
C MET A 624 0.08 -24.99 -7.47
N GLY A 625 -0.87 -24.05 -7.50
CA GLY A 625 -2.19 -24.27 -8.11
C GLY A 625 -3.07 -25.28 -7.36
N ARG A 626 -2.76 -25.63 -6.11
CA ARG A 626 -3.42 -26.67 -5.31
C ARG A 626 -3.52 -26.27 -3.85
N ASN A 627 -4.54 -26.80 -3.13
CA ASN A 627 -4.74 -26.52 -1.70
C ASN A 627 -4.00 -27.53 -0.81
N ASP A 628 -2.71 -27.66 -0.99
CA ASP A 628 -1.89 -28.71 -0.38
C ASP A 628 -1.32 -28.34 0.99
N ALA A 629 -1.73 -27.19 1.59
CA ALA A 629 -1.20 -26.80 2.89
C ALA A 629 -2.25 -26.28 3.87
N HIS A 630 -1.87 -26.36 5.15
CA HIS A 630 -2.53 -25.71 6.28
C HIS A 630 -1.50 -25.08 7.19
N GLY A 631 -1.90 -24.13 8.04
CA GLY A 631 -0.93 -23.44 8.86
C GLY A 631 -1.54 -22.48 9.88
N TYR A 632 -0.70 -21.63 10.43
CA TYR A 632 -1.11 -20.59 11.36
C TYR A 632 -0.21 -19.35 11.26
N ALA A 633 -0.75 -18.22 11.71
CA ALA A 633 0.04 -17.01 12.00
C ALA A 633 -0.38 -16.48 13.36
N ALA A 634 0.60 -16.13 14.20
CA ALA A 634 0.37 -15.56 15.52
C ALA A 634 1.36 -14.44 15.80
N GLY A 635 0.93 -13.42 16.52
CA GLY A 635 1.86 -12.33 16.83
C GLY A 635 1.30 -11.28 17.79
N LEU A 636 2.21 -10.37 18.12
CA LEU A 636 2.00 -9.19 18.95
C LEU A 636 2.47 -7.95 18.19
N ASP A 637 1.59 -7.00 18.03
CA ASP A 637 1.87 -5.71 17.41
C ASP A 637 1.77 -4.60 18.46
N VAL A 638 2.78 -3.74 18.53
CA VAL A 638 2.84 -2.59 19.45
C VAL A 638 3.15 -1.34 18.64
N LYS A 639 2.41 -0.26 18.84
CA LYS A 639 2.68 1.04 18.25
C LYS A 639 2.59 2.13 19.31
N LEU A 640 3.65 2.90 19.40
CA LEU A 640 3.70 4.14 20.16
C LEU A 640 3.61 5.30 19.17
N PHE A 641 2.59 6.12 19.29
CA PHE A 641 2.35 7.29 18.46
C PHE A 641 2.23 8.52 19.35
N GLY A 642 2.79 9.66 18.95
CA GLY A 642 2.62 10.89 19.72
C GLY A 642 3.56 12.01 19.31
N GLU A 643 3.39 13.17 19.96
CA GLU A 643 4.27 14.32 19.83
C GLU A 643 5.54 14.11 20.68
N MET A 644 6.55 13.46 20.12
CA MET A 644 7.87 13.38 20.79
C MET A 644 8.56 14.74 20.80
N VAL A 645 8.27 15.57 19.79
CA VAL A 645 8.68 16.97 19.67
C VAL A 645 7.40 17.82 19.47
N PRO A 646 7.23 18.94 20.21
CA PRO A 646 6.02 19.75 20.12
C PRO A 646 5.66 20.17 18.70
N GLY A 647 4.42 19.89 18.27
CA GLY A 647 3.90 20.25 16.96
C GLY A 647 4.30 19.33 15.80
N VAL A 648 4.95 18.19 16.07
CA VAL A 648 5.24 17.15 15.05
C VAL A 648 5.03 15.75 15.60
N ASP A 649 4.27 14.95 14.86
CA ASP A 649 3.98 13.57 15.22
C ASP A 649 5.10 12.64 14.80
N SER A 650 5.38 11.69 15.67
CA SER A 650 6.33 10.61 15.45
C SER A 650 5.71 9.28 15.89
N TRP A 651 6.18 8.18 15.35
CA TRP A 651 5.73 6.85 15.81
C TRP A 651 6.82 5.80 15.74
N LEU A 652 6.71 4.85 16.67
CA LEU A 652 7.52 3.64 16.74
C LEU A 652 6.59 2.44 16.67
N GLY A 653 6.76 1.60 15.66
CA GLY A 653 6.08 0.31 15.51
C GLY A 653 7.03 -0.84 15.83
N PHE A 654 6.53 -1.83 16.56
CA PHE A 654 7.23 -3.07 16.84
C PHE A 654 6.29 -4.24 16.68
N SER A 655 6.68 -5.26 15.93
CA SER A 655 5.90 -6.47 15.70
C SER A 655 6.73 -7.71 15.97
N LEU A 656 6.15 -8.65 16.71
CA LEU A 656 6.63 -10.03 16.84
C LEU A 656 5.64 -10.94 16.14
N MET A 657 6.11 -11.79 15.24
CA MET A 657 5.25 -12.64 14.44
C MET A 657 5.90 -13.99 14.14
N ARG A 658 5.10 -15.02 14.13
CA ARG A 658 5.45 -16.33 13.60
C ARG A 658 4.36 -16.81 12.65
N THR A 659 4.73 -17.17 11.43
CA THR A 659 3.82 -17.81 10.47
C THR A 659 4.42 -19.09 9.92
N MET A 660 3.66 -20.16 10.04
CA MET A 660 4.13 -21.52 9.74
C MET A 660 3.09 -22.22 8.85
N GLU A 661 3.56 -23.09 7.98
CA GLU A 661 2.72 -23.95 7.16
C GLU A 661 3.23 -25.40 7.16
N SER A 662 2.33 -26.34 6.98
CA SER A 662 2.61 -27.74 6.75
C SER A 662 2.02 -28.11 5.40
N VAL A 663 2.86 -28.61 4.49
CA VAL A 663 2.46 -29.01 3.15
C VAL A 663 2.24 -30.52 3.11
N ILE A 664 1.20 -30.97 2.44
CA ILE A 664 0.89 -32.41 2.29
C ILE A 664 2.07 -33.11 1.60
N GLY A 665 2.49 -34.25 2.14
CA GLY A 665 3.65 -35.00 1.62
C GLY A 665 5.00 -34.65 2.26
N THR A 666 5.07 -33.71 3.19
CA THR A 666 6.29 -33.30 3.90
C THR A 666 6.34 -33.80 5.36
N ASP A 667 5.93 -35.03 5.65
CA ASP A 667 5.89 -35.62 6.99
C ASP A 667 5.11 -34.79 8.03
N ASN A 668 4.17 -33.97 7.61
CA ASN A 668 3.38 -33.03 8.44
C ASN A 668 4.24 -32.08 9.31
N LYS A 669 5.47 -31.79 8.89
CA LYS A 669 6.34 -30.84 9.59
C LYS A 669 5.92 -29.41 9.27
N TYR A 670 5.84 -28.58 10.30
CA TYR A 670 5.63 -27.15 10.14
C TYR A 670 6.95 -26.46 9.74
N VAL A 671 6.92 -25.70 8.65
CA VAL A 671 8.01 -24.88 8.14
C VAL A 671 7.62 -23.41 8.10
N PRO A 672 8.56 -22.47 8.21
CA PRO A 672 8.26 -21.07 8.03
C PRO A 672 7.67 -20.77 6.64
N ARG A 673 6.57 -20.02 6.59
CA ARG A 673 6.04 -19.48 5.33
C ARG A 673 7.04 -18.49 4.72
N PRO A 674 7.01 -18.27 3.40
CA PRO A 674 7.93 -17.30 2.74
C PRO A 674 7.88 -15.88 3.33
N THR A 675 6.81 -15.50 4.01
CA THR A 675 6.62 -14.20 4.65
C THR A 675 6.93 -14.20 6.16
N ASP A 676 7.46 -15.30 6.72
CA ASP A 676 7.75 -15.40 8.15
C ASP A 676 8.88 -14.44 8.56
N GLN A 677 8.58 -13.53 9.47
CA GLN A 677 9.52 -12.58 10.09
C GLN A 677 9.26 -12.51 11.59
N LEU A 678 10.22 -12.98 12.41
CA LEU A 678 10.02 -13.01 13.85
C LEU A 678 9.87 -11.61 14.45
N TYR A 679 10.59 -10.63 13.92
CA TYR A 679 10.51 -9.23 14.37
C TYR A 679 10.60 -8.24 13.22
N ASN A 680 9.89 -7.13 13.42
CA ASN A 680 9.92 -5.97 12.55
C ASN A 680 9.79 -4.70 13.40
N VAL A 681 10.71 -3.76 13.20
CA VAL A 681 10.75 -2.46 13.88
C VAL A 681 10.70 -1.38 12.83
N SER A 682 9.81 -0.42 13.00
CA SER A 682 9.66 0.75 12.14
C SER A 682 9.56 2.00 13.01
N LEU A 683 10.39 2.99 12.74
CA LEU A 683 10.36 4.29 13.40
C LEU A 683 10.26 5.39 12.35
N PHE A 684 9.28 6.27 12.50
CA PHE A 684 9.26 7.56 11.84
C PHE A 684 9.36 8.66 12.89
N PHE A 685 10.43 9.43 12.83
CA PHE A 685 10.74 10.50 13.76
C PHE A 685 10.87 11.82 13.03
N GLN A 686 10.29 12.86 13.62
CA GLN A 686 10.39 14.22 13.12
C GLN A 686 10.86 15.16 14.23
N ASP A 687 11.70 16.12 13.84
CA ASP A 687 12.19 17.19 14.73
C ASP A 687 12.48 18.47 13.94
N TYR A 688 12.59 19.57 14.65
CA TYR A 688 13.06 20.85 14.12
C TYR A 688 14.59 20.96 14.33
N ILE A 689 15.28 21.60 13.38
CA ILE A 689 16.70 21.88 13.55
C ILE A 689 16.87 22.92 14.67
N PRO A 690 17.64 22.63 15.74
CA PRO A 690 17.90 23.60 16.81
C PRO A 690 18.39 24.95 16.28
N GLY A 691 17.73 26.05 16.68
CA GLY A 691 18.03 27.40 16.19
C GLY A 691 17.46 27.75 14.80
N LEU A 692 16.91 26.77 14.06
CA LEU A 692 16.30 26.95 12.74
C LEU A 692 14.95 26.24 12.64
N PRO A 693 13.93 26.65 13.42
CA PRO A 693 12.65 25.91 13.53
C PRO A 693 11.83 25.86 12.23
N GLN A 694 12.19 26.60 11.19
CA GLN A 694 11.61 26.52 9.87
C GLN A 694 12.03 25.28 9.07
N TYR A 695 13.12 24.61 9.50
CA TYR A 695 13.61 23.37 8.88
C TYR A 695 13.22 22.18 9.75
N ARG A 696 12.70 21.14 9.11
CA ARG A 696 12.31 19.89 9.77
C ARG A 696 13.22 18.78 9.29
N VAL A 697 13.65 17.94 10.23
CA VAL A 697 14.38 16.70 9.98
C VAL A 697 13.39 15.54 10.07
N HIS A 698 13.50 14.59 9.18
CA HIS A 698 12.68 13.41 9.12
C HIS A 698 13.59 12.19 9.06
N VAL A 699 13.38 11.23 9.94
CA VAL A 699 14.13 9.97 9.98
C VAL A 699 13.15 8.82 9.85
N LEU A 700 13.37 7.98 8.85
CA LEU A 700 12.68 6.71 8.71
C LEU A 700 13.68 5.58 8.96
N PHE A 701 13.41 4.75 9.96
CA PHE A 701 14.22 3.59 10.29
C PHE A 701 13.39 2.33 10.17
N ASN A 702 13.93 1.31 9.50
CA ASN A 702 13.34 -0.01 9.38
C ASN A 702 14.39 -1.07 9.71
N TRP A 703 14.02 -2.02 10.57
CA TRP A 703 14.82 -3.20 10.89
C TRP A 703 13.91 -4.42 11.02
N ALA A 704 14.13 -5.42 10.19
CA ALA A 704 13.33 -6.63 10.16
C ALA A 704 14.19 -7.86 9.99
N GLN A 705 13.77 -8.98 10.56
CA GLN A 705 14.43 -10.27 10.33
C GLN A 705 14.39 -10.62 8.84
N GLY A 706 15.46 -11.27 8.37
CA GLY A 706 15.54 -11.79 7.01
C GLY A 706 14.46 -12.82 6.70
N LEU A 707 13.97 -12.84 5.46
CA LEU A 707 12.96 -13.79 4.99
C LEU A 707 13.55 -15.20 4.83
N PRO A 708 12.73 -16.25 4.98
CA PRO A 708 13.12 -17.62 4.65
C PRO A 708 13.52 -17.74 3.17
N VAL A 709 14.59 -18.44 2.90
CA VAL A 709 15.05 -18.77 1.54
C VAL A 709 15.29 -20.25 1.39
N ARG A 710 15.15 -20.75 0.17
CA ARG A 710 15.39 -22.16 -0.16
C ARG A 710 16.42 -22.28 -1.28
N ALA A 711 17.29 -23.31 -1.16
CA ALA A 711 18.10 -23.71 -2.27
C ALA A 711 17.25 -24.41 -3.34
N PRO A 712 17.56 -24.27 -4.64
CA PRO A 712 16.91 -25.04 -5.70
C PRO A 712 16.97 -26.54 -5.43
N GLY A 713 15.87 -27.23 -5.65
CA GLY A 713 15.79 -28.69 -5.40
C GLY A 713 15.70 -29.12 -3.93
N ALA A 714 15.81 -28.20 -2.95
CA ALA A 714 15.66 -28.53 -1.54
C ALA A 714 14.20 -28.85 -1.20
N MET A 715 13.98 -29.93 -0.40
CA MET A 715 12.65 -30.26 0.10
C MET A 715 12.09 -29.12 0.91
N GLN A 716 10.77 -28.92 0.85
CA GLN A 716 10.08 -27.89 1.60
C GLN A 716 10.30 -27.97 3.13
N SER A 717 10.55 -29.18 3.64
CA SER A 717 10.81 -29.48 5.04
C SER A 717 12.22 -29.09 5.54
N SER A 718 13.14 -28.69 4.66
CA SER A 718 14.56 -28.42 5.00
C SER A 718 14.91 -26.93 5.08
N SER A 719 13.96 -26.02 4.93
CA SER A 719 14.19 -24.59 4.83
C SER A 719 14.39 -23.90 6.19
N ASN A 720 15.60 -23.98 6.71
CA ASN A 720 16.03 -23.18 7.87
C ASN A 720 16.91 -21.97 7.52
N LEU A 721 17.16 -21.75 6.22
CA LEU A 721 17.99 -20.64 5.76
C LEU A 721 17.18 -19.34 5.71
N ARG A 722 17.82 -18.23 6.04
CA ARG A 722 17.24 -16.88 5.95
C ARG A 722 18.20 -15.92 5.29
N THR A 723 17.67 -14.91 4.63
CA THR A 723 18.46 -13.75 4.24
C THR A 723 19.00 -13.05 5.50
N PRO A 724 20.08 -12.27 5.42
CA PRO A 724 20.45 -11.34 6.48
C PRO A 724 19.30 -10.38 6.81
N ASP A 725 19.33 -9.82 8.03
CA ASP A 725 18.36 -8.83 8.46
C ASP A 725 18.30 -7.64 7.51
N TYR A 726 17.09 -7.22 7.18
CA TYR A 726 16.86 -5.98 6.46
C TYR A 726 17.05 -4.79 7.40
N ARG A 727 17.90 -3.85 7.03
CA ARG A 727 18.20 -2.63 7.82
C ARG A 727 18.23 -1.43 6.88
N ARG A 728 17.52 -0.39 7.24
CA ARG A 728 17.50 0.83 6.41
C ARG A 728 17.26 2.05 7.28
N VAL A 729 18.00 3.11 6.99
CA VAL A 729 17.79 4.44 7.55
C VAL A 729 17.71 5.44 6.40
N ASP A 730 16.60 6.14 6.30
CA ASP A 730 16.40 7.23 5.36
C ASP A 730 16.29 8.54 6.15
N LEU A 731 17.00 9.58 5.70
CA LEU A 731 17.03 10.90 6.32
C LEU A 731 16.49 11.93 5.34
N GLY A 732 15.60 12.79 5.80
CA GLY A 732 15.10 13.93 5.04
C GLY A 732 15.26 15.23 5.81
N ILE A 733 15.54 16.34 5.12
CA ILE A 733 15.46 17.70 5.64
C ILE A 733 14.51 18.46 4.74
N SER A 734 13.48 19.06 5.32
CA SER A 734 12.50 19.81 4.55
C SER A 734 12.26 21.21 5.09
N ARG A 735 11.85 22.10 4.20
CA ARG A 735 11.31 23.41 4.53
C ARG A 735 10.05 23.67 3.72
N VAL A 736 9.03 24.11 4.43
CA VAL A 736 7.77 24.57 3.85
C VAL A 736 7.76 26.09 3.86
N PHE A 737 7.67 26.69 2.69
CA PHE A 737 7.43 28.12 2.54
C PHE A 737 5.95 28.36 2.35
N GLU A 738 5.38 29.29 3.10
CA GLU A 738 3.96 29.59 3.07
C GLU A 738 3.70 31.06 2.78
N LYS A 739 2.73 31.30 1.93
CA LYS A 739 2.29 32.65 1.64
C LYS A 739 1.75 33.29 2.91
N GLY A 740 2.43 34.37 3.41
CA GLY A 740 2.12 35.12 4.61
C GLY A 740 3.05 34.89 5.80
N LYS A 741 3.71 33.74 5.84
CA LYS A 741 4.87 33.56 6.72
C LYS A 741 6.16 34.05 6.05
N ASP A 742 6.29 33.81 4.73
CA ASP A 742 7.47 34.18 3.94
C ASP A 742 7.17 35.36 3.02
N PRO A 743 7.68 36.58 3.33
CA PRO A 743 7.29 37.83 2.61
C PRO A 743 7.59 37.81 1.11
N TRP A 744 8.61 37.06 0.66
CA TRP A 744 9.01 36.95 -0.73
C TRP A 744 8.01 36.18 -1.59
N MET A 745 7.23 35.26 -0.98
CA MET A 745 6.17 34.51 -1.68
C MET A 745 5.02 35.39 -2.18
N GLY A 746 4.87 36.60 -1.64
CA GLY A 746 3.90 37.60 -2.12
C GLY A 746 4.34 38.37 -3.37
N ARG A 747 5.54 38.14 -3.93
CA ARG A 747 6.16 38.96 -4.97
C ARG A 747 6.50 38.16 -6.23
N GLY A 748 6.41 38.84 -7.38
CA GLY A 748 6.87 38.32 -8.67
C GLY A 748 6.29 36.98 -9.06
N PHE A 749 7.14 36.07 -9.55
CA PHE A 749 6.80 34.69 -9.98
C PHE A 749 6.16 33.86 -8.90
N PHE A 750 6.49 34.11 -7.61
CA PHE A 750 6.00 33.27 -6.50
C PHE A 750 4.61 33.68 -5.99
N LYS A 751 4.07 34.81 -6.44
CA LYS A 751 2.75 35.35 -6.01
C LYS A 751 1.58 34.36 -6.14
N PRO A 752 1.47 33.51 -7.20
CA PRO A 752 0.35 32.59 -7.33
C PRO A 752 0.42 31.39 -6.36
N PHE A 753 1.61 31.03 -5.88
CA PHE A 753 1.77 29.86 -5.02
C PHE A 753 1.32 30.14 -3.57
N ARG A 754 0.56 29.22 -3.02
CA ARG A 754 0.15 29.19 -1.63
C ARG A 754 1.24 28.61 -0.73
N GLN A 755 1.83 27.50 -1.20
CA GLN A 755 2.83 26.73 -0.48
C GLN A 755 3.91 26.22 -1.43
N ILE A 756 5.15 26.22 -0.97
CA ILE A 756 6.28 25.60 -1.66
C ILE A 756 7.00 24.72 -0.66
N LEU A 757 7.12 23.44 -0.97
CA LEU A 757 7.92 22.48 -0.19
C LEU A 757 9.23 22.23 -0.93
N VAL A 758 10.33 22.31 -0.20
CA VAL A 758 11.66 21.87 -0.63
C VAL A 758 12.14 20.83 0.36
N ALA A 759 12.49 19.64 -0.12
CA ALA A 759 13.03 18.59 0.72
C ALA A 759 14.26 17.95 0.06
N PHE A 760 15.29 17.76 0.84
CA PHE A 760 16.49 16.99 0.49
C PHE A 760 16.48 15.69 1.28
N GLU A 761 16.66 14.58 0.60
CA GLU A 761 16.56 13.25 1.17
C GLU A 761 17.82 12.45 0.89
N VAL A 762 18.29 11.71 1.88
CA VAL A 762 19.36 10.71 1.76
C VAL A 762 18.77 9.35 2.07
N LEU A 763 18.61 8.54 1.04
CA LEU A 763 18.05 7.19 1.14
C LEU A 763 19.17 6.21 1.41
N ASN A 764 18.92 5.22 2.30
CA ASN A 764 19.91 4.26 2.79
C ASN A 764 21.18 4.97 3.29
N LEU A 765 21.03 5.84 4.28
CA LEU A 765 22.07 6.75 4.81
C LEU A 765 23.39 6.03 5.13
N PHE A 766 23.33 4.84 5.69
CA PHE A 766 24.53 4.07 6.09
C PHE A 766 25.05 3.13 5.00
N GLY A 767 24.32 3.03 3.85
CA GLY A 767 24.74 2.16 2.74
C GLY A 767 24.68 0.68 3.09
N PHE A 768 23.63 0.24 3.81
CA PHE A 768 23.45 -1.17 4.12
C PHE A 768 23.20 -1.98 2.85
N ASN A 769 23.89 -3.08 2.69
CA ASN A 769 23.71 -4.04 1.62
C ASN A 769 22.59 -5.02 2.00
N ASN A 770 21.35 -4.66 1.74
CA ASN A 770 20.19 -5.50 1.99
C ASN A 770 20.06 -6.55 0.88
N VAL A 771 19.96 -7.82 1.25
CA VAL A 771 19.81 -8.91 0.28
C VAL A 771 18.34 -9.01 -0.14
N ASN A 772 18.12 -8.92 -1.44
CA ASN A 772 16.80 -9.08 -2.06
C ASN A 772 16.49 -10.55 -2.40
N SER A 773 17.46 -11.20 -3.05
CA SER A 773 17.39 -12.59 -3.49
C SER A 773 18.78 -13.20 -3.61
N TYR A 774 18.86 -14.48 -3.95
CA TYR A 774 20.10 -15.16 -4.26
C TYR A 774 20.06 -15.75 -5.66
N TYR A 775 21.20 -15.64 -6.37
CA TYR A 775 21.50 -16.49 -7.52
C TYR A 775 22.22 -17.73 -7.03
N TRP A 776 21.74 -18.90 -7.46
CA TRP A 776 22.34 -20.17 -7.11
C TRP A 776 23.22 -20.64 -8.25
N VAL A 777 24.51 -20.81 -7.99
CA VAL A 777 25.50 -21.26 -8.96
C VAL A 777 26.15 -22.55 -8.49
N SER A 778 26.38 -23.46 -9.40
CA SER A 778 27.03 -24.75 -9.12
C SER A 778 28.54 -24.68 -9.36
N THR A 779 29.29 -25.55 -8.69
CA THR A 779 30.74 -25.69 -8.92
C THR A 779 31.02 -26.80 -9.91
N ILE A 780 32.18 -26.72 -10.59
CA ILE A 780 32.67 -27.75 -11.54
C ILE A 780 32.99 -29.08 -10.83
N ALA A 781 33.52 -29.02 -9.62
CA ALA A 781 34.15 -30.15 -8.96
C ALA A 781 33.24 -30.89 -7.96
N SER A 782 32.04 -30.38 -7.69
CA SER A 782 31.13 -30.98 -6.69
C SER A 782 29.70 -30.52 -6.90
N ASP A 783 28.73 -31.23 -6.32
CA ASP A 783 27.33 -30.81 -6.28
C ASP A 783 27.09 -29.58 -5.36
N ALA A 784 28.16 -28.90 -4.94
CA ALA A 784 28.07 -27.73 -4.10
C ALA A 784 27.43 -26.56 -4.83
N GLN A 785 26.45 -25.95 -4.20
CA GLN A 785 25.76 -24.77 -4.70
C GLN A 785 26.12 -23.56 -3.84
N TYR A 786 26.44 -22.45 -4.49
CA TYR A 786 26.71 -21.18 -3.84
C TYR A 786 25.54 -20.22 -4.03
N ALA A 787 25.14 -19.58 -2.93
CA ALA A 787 24.13 -18.54 -2.91
C ALA A 787 24.79 -17.17 -3.13
N VAL A 788 24.78 -16.66 -4.34
CA VAL A 788 25.34 -15.34 -4.68
C VAL A 788 24.28 -14.27 -4.37
N PRO A 789 24.56 -13.34 -3.44
CA PRO A 789 23.55 -12.36 -3.03
C PRO A 789 23.28 -11.34 -4.14
N ASN A 790 22.01 -11.02 -4.33
CA ASN A 790 21.54 -9.90 -5.12
C ASN A 790 21.06 -8.81 -4.16
N TYR A 791 21.71 -7.64 -4.18
CA TYR A 791 21.47 -6.58 -3.21
C TYR A 791 20.47 -5.54 -3.74
N LEU A 792 19.70 -4.95 -2.83
CA LEU A 792 18.84 -3.81 -3.05
C LEU A 792 19.66 -2.51 -3.22
N THR A 793 18.94 -1.38 -3.30
CA THR A 793 19.55 -0.08 -3.64
C THR A 793 20.55 0.39 -2.59
N GLY A 794 21.68 0.91 -3.08
CA GLY A 794 22.70 1.58 -2.28
C GLY A 794 22.25 2.93 -1.74
N ARG A 795 23.23 3.74 -1.23
CA ARG A 795 22.96 5.10 -0.78
C ARG A 795 22.59 6.01 -1.95
N GLN A 796 21.53 6.82 -1.76
CA GLN A 796 21.07 7.75 -2.78
C GLN A 796 20.67 9.10 -2.22
N PHE A 797 20.74 10.12 -3.09
CA PHE A 797 20.30 11.47 -2.82
C PHE A 797 19.08 11.79 -3.67
N ASN A 798 18.09 12.42 -3.07
CA ASN A 798 16.90 12.88 -3.77
C ASN A 798 16.59 14.32 -3.38
N LEU A 799 16.16 15.12 -4.35
CA LEU A 799 15.65 16.47 -4.15
C LEU A 799 14.17 16.48 -4.56
N LYS A 800 13.31 16.89 -3.63
CA LYS A 800 11.87 17.02 -3.86
C LYS A 800 11.44 18.47 -3.81
N LEU A 801 10.71 18.89 -4.82
CA LEU A 801 10.11 20.21 -4.93
C LEU A 801 8.61 20.06 -5.14
N GLN A 802 7.79 20.81 -4.42
CA GLN A 802 6.35 20.82 -4.60
C GLN A 802 5.81 22.22 -4.52
N PHE A 803 4.96 22.59 -5.46
CA PHE A 803 4.31 23.89 -5.58
C PHE A 803 2.80 23.68 -5.49
N LYS A 804 2.13 24.36 -4.55
CA LYS A 804 0.67 24.35 -4.41
C LYS A 804 0.13 25.77 -4.62
N PHE A 805 -0.95 25.87 -5.41
CA PHE A 805 -1.63 27.09 -5.78
C PHE A 805 -2.80 27.41 -4.86
#